data_b0e631602fc4526bb4d708c6e9982e11
#
_entry.id   b0e631602fc4526bb4d708c6e9982e11
#
_cell.length_a   1.000
_cell.length_b   1.000
_cell.length_c   1.000
_cell.angle_alpha   90.00
_cell.angle_beta   90.00
_cell.angle_gamma   90.00
#
_symmetry.space_group_name_H-M   'P 1'
#
loop_
_entity.id
_entity.type
_entity.pdbx_description
1 polymer ?
#
loop_
_entity_poly.entity_id
_entity_poly.type
_entity_poly.pdbx_seq_one_letter_code
_entity_poly.pdbx_strand_id
1 'polypeptide(L)'
;MKRAHIAMGVAAALGLAALLVWSKGCGASREAEQSGAAGRAGAESSGRLQARARSLDVRLLARGSIEGTVRDPAGAPIAAARVCGFAGSAELSDEETREPACATSSPDGRYRLADLLPARYSIHASADSRVPGRYREPRGARRPGDRDGPVRLAAGETRRGIDIVLEPGGVLVSGIVKDIGGGPVAGAWVIAASGDRWSERGASSVVQSEPGGEFRLWAAPGLLQLSAQADGYAEGSTSAIAPGQRVEILLTPGSVLAGRVVERGSGAPVAGAMVSADDWPSGGESGGSGSALTDEGGRFRITRLLPGRYKPTATAAGRTGQARESALVGLGQTVDDIVIEVHPAAVVTGVVSVSGSGGPCPAGLVSLSDPKGDEAASGRIEEDGRVTIKAVLPGTYDVEVSCQGFVEGKDYPDLAVTAAGDPPAQTWMVARGGRIRGAVKTASGAPVEGAEVSARSAGGDPRAQRSWGWDECEEDGTFAIEGLVAGRYKVSAASEHFPSPKDPVQVDVAESGEATVDIVLEPTSAIAGEVVDERGRPVGGVQVVATGAQRWDWQSTLTRDDGAFTLEGVRPGAQRVIAMRERGWGDALRAPGSSDDDDQGKKLEVKPGATARVHLVVESRDGVIQGRVLDAGGVPVTDAFVDAERESDSAAAQPGGAARSMRWAWARTPVLTDTEGRFAVDRLSPGRYTVRAFRRGGGESTAEGVAVGSRVDLTIRPTGSIAGAVVVAAGVGAPPDRFSITVSDDKRGFSRSESFFRTGGAFTMRDLPAGSFKLAASAAGGDGSITAALSEGESLGGQTIRLEGRATVTGRVVALDSGKPLAGFRMHVSPVKGGGGFSFRTDDSNTRNISGPDGRFEVENAPAGRVQVAGFPIEWDDAGYGFVRMLATVASGRTTDVGDVVVAPMRQKRGERSGDLGYLLKQTPPDVEPEDVVLEVALVRPPAARAGLAVGDVITAVDGHDVTGANHYLYWSLSRVAPGTAVALGLARGATVKLTAGEPR
;
A
#
# COMPACT_ATOMS: atom_id res chain seq x y z
N MET A 1 9.66 -4.94 -9.54
CA MET A 1 8.29 -5.21 -9.17
C MET A 1 7.94 -4.78 -7.73
N LYS A 2 8.66 -5.19 -6.69
CA LYS A 2 8.34 -4.82 -5.29
C LYS A 2 8.45 -3.33 -4.91
N ARG A 3 9.05 -2.46 -5.71
CA ARG A 3 9.24 -1.05 -5.39
C ARG A 3 8.19 -0.10 -5.96
N ALA A 4 7.61 -0.39 -7.10
CA ALA A 4 6.42 0.31 -7.52
C ALA A 4 5.27 0.08 -6.51
N HIS A 5 5.22 -1.12 -5.93
CA HIS A 5 4.25 -1.47 -4.89
C HIS A 5 4.56 -0.86 -3.51
N ILE A 6 5.84 -0.66 -3.16
CA ILE A 6 6.19 -0.01 -1.89
C ILE A 6 5.99 1.52 -2.00
N ALA A 7 6.33 2.13 -3.13
CA ALA A 7 5.99 3.53 -3.37
C ALA A 7 4.47 3.74 -3.50
N MET A 8 3.73 2.81 -4.11
CA MET A 8 2.26 2.84 -4.13
C MET A 8 1.66 2.47 -2.77
N GLY A 9 2.21 1.53 -2.03
CA GLY A 9 1.74 1.17 -0.69
C GLY A 9 1.90 2.29 0.33
N VAL A 10 2.99 3.04 0.25
CA VAL A 10 3.22 4.23 1.07
C VAL A 10 2.36 5.39 0.58
N ALA A 11 2.16 5.57 -0.73
CA ALA A 11 1.21 6.55 -1.27
C ALA A 11 -0.25 6.19 -0.92
N ALA A 12 -0.62 4.90 -0.87
CA ALA A 12 -1.95 4.47 -0.48
C ALA A 12 -2.18 4.53 1.04
N ALA A 13 -1.17 4.22 1.85
CA ALA A 13 -1.25 4.43 3.30
C ALA A 13 -1.24 5.93 3.66
N LEU A 14 -0.47 6.74 2.93
CA LEU A 14 -0.50 8.20 3.05
C LEU A 14 -1.76 8.81 2.42
N GLY A 15 -2.33 8.23 1.38
CA GLY A 15 -3.62 8.63 0.79
C GLY A 15 -4.80 8.32 1.71
N LEU A 16 -4.85 7.16 2.34
CA LEU A 16 -5.86 6.82 3.36
C LEU A 16 -5.67 7.62 4.66
N ALA A 17 -4.43 7.88 5.10
CA ALA A 17 -4.15 8.79 6.20
C ALA A 17 -4.46 10.23 5.82
N ALA A 18 -4.25 10.66 4.57
CA ALA A 18 -4.61 11.98 4.08
C ALA A 18 -6.13 12.18 3.93
N LEU A 19 -6.91 11.15 3.60
CA LEU A 19 -8.38 11.18 3.62
C LEU A 19 -8.92 11.26 5.06
N LEU A 20 -8.23 10.70 6.04
CA LEU A 20 -8.63 10.75 7.46
C LEU A 20 -8.17 12.01 8.20
N VAL A 21 -7.23 12.81 7.66
CA VAL A 21 -6.62 13.93 8.38
C VAL A 21 -7.08 15.32 7.89
N TRP A 22 -8.06 15.39 6.99
CA TRP A 22 -8.41 16.63 6.33
C TRP A 22 -9.65 17.36 6.89
N SER A 23 -9.52 17.98 8.06
CA SER A 23 -10.42 19.10 8.42
C SER A 23 -9.91 19.96 9.56
N LYS A 24 -9.81 21.18 9.37
CA LYS A 24 -10.26 22.39 10.09
C LYS A 24 -9.58 23.60 9.46
N GLY A 25 -10.18 24.68 9.30
CA GLY A 25 -11.40 25.34 9.63
C GLY A 25 -11.13 26.83 9.72
N CYS A 26 -11.94 27.67 9.26
CA CYS A 26 -11.79 29.11 9.28
C CYS A 26 -12.72 29.77 10.26
N GLY A 27 -12.34 30.96 10.67
CA GLY A 27 -13.26 31.88 11.29
C GLY A 27 -12.64 33.23 11.60
N ALA A 28 -12.98 34.17 10.82
CA ALA A 28 -12.76 35.54 10.63
C ALA A 28 -12.78 36.48 11.86
N SER A 29 -11.91 37.43 11.83
CA SER A 29 -11.97 38.87 11.66
C SER A 29 -12.14 39.79 12.86
N ARG A 30 -11.23 40.79 12.89
CA ARG A 30 -11.29 42.20 13.36
C ARG A 30 -11.39 42.43 14.88
N GLU A 31 -10.68 43.34 15.49
CA GLU A 31 -9.95 44.54 15.17
C GLU A 31 -8.92 44.85 16.27
N ALA A 32 -7.93 45.63 15.90
CA ALA A 32 -6.87 46.31 16.58
C ALA A 32 -7.08 46.73 18.06
N GLU A 33 -6.05 46.61 18.89
CA GLU A 33 -5.34 47.77 19.41
C GLU A 33 -4.07 47.39 20.18
N GLN A 34 -3.15 48.32 20.18
CA GLN A 34 -1.76 48.21 20.50
C GLN A 34 -1.47 48.16 22.00
N SER A 35 -0.30 47.62 22.27
CA SER A 35 0.73 48.02 23.22
C SER A 35 0.88 47.20 24.52
N GLY A 36 2.06 46.62 24.62
CA GLY A 36 2.85 46.60 25.88
C GLY A 36 2.57 45.52 26.87
N ALA A 37 3.26 44.41 26.72
CA ALA A 37 3.86 43.64 27.79
C ALA A 37 4.41 42.30 27.29
N ALA A 38 5.62 42.27 26.82
CA ALA A 38 6.37 41.07 26.54
C ALA A 38 6.72 40.43 27.92
N GLY A 39 6.20 39.26 28.20
CA GLY A 39 6.62 38.47 29.35
C GLY A 39 5.57 37.62 30.06
N ARG A 40 4.27 37.88 29.85
CA ARG A 40 3.19 37.06 30.41
C ARG A 40 2.23 36.47 29.40
N ALA A 41 2.39 36.80 28.11
CA ALA A 41 1.47 36.39 27.05
C ALA A 41 1.68 34.94 26.56
N GLY A 42 2.85 34.32 26.79
CA GLY A 42 3.16 32.99 26.30
C GLY A 42 2.36 31.87 27.02
N ALA A 43 2.22 31.96 28.32
CA ALA A 43 1.54 30.94 29.10
C ALA A 43 0.00 31.01 29.00
N GLU A 44 -0.55 32.21 28.86
CA GLU A 44 -2.01 32.37 28.66
C GLU A 44 -2.47 32.04 27.23
N SER A 45 -1.61 32.26 26.22
CA SER A 45 -1.92 31.90 24.85
C SER A 45 -1.87 30.38 24.63
N SER A 46 -0.92 29.68 25.26
CA SER A 46 -0.85 28.22 25.17
C SER A 46 -2.02 27.53 25.90
N GLY A 47 -2.42 28.07 27.08
CA GLY A 47 -3.59 27.55 27.78
C GLY A 47 -4.91 27.75 27.01
N ARG A 48 -5.06 28.88 26.30
CA ARG A 48 -6.23 29.12 25.43
C ARG A 48 -6.24 28.27 24.16
N LEU A 49 -5.06 27.98 23.58
CA LEU A 49 -4.92 27.06 22.44
C LEU A 49 -5.23 25.63 22.87
N GLN A 50 -4.73 25.20 24.01
CA GLN A 50 -5.03 23.88 24.59
C GLN A 50 -6.51 23.73 24.95
N ALA A 51 -7.14 24.78 25.51
CA ALA A 51 -8.58 24.77 25.78
C ALA A 51 -9.43 24.71 24.50
N ARG A 52 -8.98 25.37 23.41
CA ARG A 52 -9.68 25.39 22.13
C ARG A 52 -9.49 24.07 21.34
N ALA A 53 -8.35 23.40 21.50
CA ALA A 53 -8.10 22.08 20.93
C ALA A 53 -8.92 20.96 21.61
N ARG A 54 -9.53 21.24 22.77
CA ARG A 54 -10.27 20.23 23.54
C ARG A 54 -11.78 20.16 23.25
N SER A 55 -12.34 21.02 22.38
CA SER A 55 -13.81 21.16 22.37
C SER A 55 -14.50 21.65 21.12
N LEU A 56 -14.37 20.99 19.96
CA LEU A 56 -15.37 21.23 18.90
C LEU A 56 -15.85 19.88 18.35
N ASP A 57 -17.01 19.42 18.84
CA ASP A 57 -17.75 18.38 18.18
C ASP A 57 -18.37 18.96 16.88
N VAL A 58 -17.86 18.51 15.73
CA VAL A 58 -18.31 18.94 14.41
C VAL A 58 -19.82 18.78 14.21
N ARG A 59 -20.42 17.83 14.90
CA ARG A 59 -21.87 17.54 14.84
C ARG A 59 -22.75 18.61 15.48
N LEU A 60 -22.19 19.35 16.43
CA LEU A 60 -22.88 20.46 17.10
C LEU A 60 -22.79 21.78 16.31
N LEU A 61 -22.00 21.76 15.20
CA LEU A 61 -21.87 22.96 14.37
C LEU A 61 -23.05 23.12 13.40
N ALA A 62 -23.30 24.34 13.01
CA ALA A 62 -24.37 24.64 12.05
C ALA A 62 -24.12 23.96 10.71
N ARG A 63 -25.14 23.29 10.17
CA ARG A 63 -25.11 22.65 8.86
C ARG A 63 -25.00 23.68 7.75
N GLY A 64 -24.26 23.31 6.70
CA GLY A 64 -24.08 24.16 5.52
C GLY A 64 -24.71 23.60 4.26
N SER A 65 -24.42 24.22 3.11
CA SER A 65 -24.86 23.76 1.80
C SER A 65 -23.87 24.07 0.70
N ILE A 66 -23.89 23.26 -0.39
CA ILE A 66 -23.08 23.43 -1.60
C ILE A 66 -24.03 23.64 -2.78
N GLU A 67 -23.80 24.70 -3.57
CA GLU A 67 -24.64 25.10 -4.71
C GLU A 67 -23.79 25.31 -5.97
N GLY A 68 -24.30 24.87 -7.13
CA GLY A 68 -23.63 25.04 -8.42
C GLY A 68 -24.54 24.69 -9.60
N THR A 69 -23.91 24.54 -10.77
CA THR A 69 -24.59 24.15 -12.01
C THR A 69 -23.92 22.97 -12.66
N VAL A 70 -24.70 22.16 -13.38
CA VAL A 70 -24.20 21.10 -14.27
C VAL A 70 -24.44 21.53 -15.70
N ARG A 71 -23.37 21.51 -16.52
CA ARG A 71 -23.39 22.01 -17.90
C ARG A 71 -22.67 21.04 -18.82
N ASP A 72 -22.93 21.16 -20.12
CA ASP A 72 -22.09 20.53 -21.12
C ASP A 72 -20.91 21.44 -21.52
N PRO A 73 -19.95 20.99 -22.35
CA PRO A 73 -18.80 21.80 -22.78
C PRO A 73 -19.19 23.06 -23.56
N ALA A 74 -20.37 23.09 -24.18
CA ALA A 74 -20.89 24.28 -24.87
C ALA A 74 -21.56 25.28 -23.90
N GLY A 75 -21.59 24.94 -22.59
CA GLY A 75 -22.19 25.78 -21.54
C GLY A 75 -23.72 25.60 -21.41
N ALA A 76 -24.35 24.68 -22.15
CA ALA A 76 -25.77 24.42 -22.02
C ALA A 76 -26.07 23.67 -20.71
N PRO A 77 -27.15 24.01 -20.00
CA PRO A 77 -27.52 23.37 -18.76
C PRO A 77 -27.93 21.92 -18.96
N ILE A 78 -27.55 21.02 -18.06
CA ILE A 78 -27.95 19.61 -18.04
C ILE A 78 -28.98 19.44 -16.92
N ALA A 79 -30.22 19.12 -17.31
CA ALA A 79 -31.31 18.80 -16.40
C ALA A 79 -31.20 17.34 -15.91
N ALA A 80 -31.77 17.07 -14.76
CA ALA A 80 -31.84 15.73 -14.14
C ALA A 80 -30.48 15.05 -13.92
N ALA A 81 -29.37 15.79 -13.95
CA ALA A 81 -28.07 15.27 -13.55
C ALA A 81 -28.05 14.95 -12.06
N ARG A 82 -27.59 13.79 -11.68
CA ARG A 82 -27.39 13.41 -10.29
C ARG A 82 -26.07 13.94 -9.80
N VAL A 83 -26.08 14.76 -8.76
CA VAL A 83 -24.89 15.35 -8.14
C VAL A 83 -24.75 14.79 -6.74
N CYS A 84 -23.60 14.23 -6.41
CA CYS A 84 -23.33 13.62 -5.10
C CYS A 84 -22.04 14.19 -4.50
N GLY A 85 -22.07 14.50 -3.21
CA GLY A 85 -20.95 14.93 -2.40
C GLY A 85 -20.54 13.86 -1.40
N PHE A 86 -19.26 13.49 -1.41
CA PHE A 86 -18.66 12.57 -0.46
C PHE A 86 -17.90 13.36 0.59
N ALA A 87 -18.28 13.20 1.85
CA ALA A 87 -17.60 13.87 2.96
C ALA A 87 -16.32 13.14 3.32
N GLY A 88 -15.25 13.90 3.60
CA GLY A 88 -13.98 13.40 4.16
C GLY A 88 -13.58 14.27 5.34
N SER A 89 -13.41 13.67 6.52
CA SER A 89 -12.96 14.35 7.73
C SER A 89 -12.41 13.35 8.74
N ALA A 90 -11.25 13.65 9.34
CA ALA A 90 -10.69 12.85 10.45
C ALA A 90 -11.52 12.90 11.74
N GLU A 91 -12.52 13.76 11.81
CA GLU A 91 -13.38 13.95 12.97
C GLU A 91 -14.76 13.32 12.78
N LEU A 92 -15.04 12.81 11.58
CA LEU A 92 -16.24 12.08 11.25
C LEU A 92 -15.95 10.58 11.29
N SER A 93 -16.89 9.84 11.89
CA SER A 93 -16.84 8.37 11.83
C SER A 93 -17.28 7.87 10.45
N ASP A 94 -16.97 6.61 10.16
CA ASP A 94 -17.42 5.97 8.91
C ASP A 94 -18.93 5.98 8.77
N GLU A 95 -19.69 5.99 9.89
CA GLU A 95 -21.13 6.10 9.85
C GLU A 95 -21.62 7.45 9.33
N GLU A 96 -20.91 8.53 9.65
CA GLU A 96 -21.25 9.89 9.23
C GLU A 96 -20.81 10.24 7.81
N THR A 97 -19.80 9.56 7.29
CA THR A 97 -19.28 9.76 5.92
C THR A 97 -19.83 8.76 4.90
N ARG A 98 -20.56 7.77 5.36
CA ARG A 98 -21.06 6.62 4.61
C ARG A 98 -21.88 6.98 3.40
N GLU A 99 -22.95 7.77 3.63
CA GLU A 99 -23.89 8.08 2.59
C GLU A 99 -23.50 9.36 1.86
N PRO A 100 -23.36 9.31 0.55
CA PRO A 100 -23.14 10.51 -0.22
C PRO A 100 -24.39 11.42 -0.13
N ALA A 101 -24.17 12.70 0.09
CA ALA A 101 -25.23 13.67 -0.02
C ALA A 101 -25.55 13.94 -1.50
N CYS A 102 -26.73 13.53 -1.98
CA CYS A 102 -27.09 13.61 -3.39
C CYS A 102 -28.26 14.54 -3.66
N ALA A 103 -28.22 15.22 -4.80
CA ALA A 103 -29.30 16.03 -5.34
C ALA A 103 -29.42 15.85 -6.86
N THR A 104 -30.54 16.26 -7.44
CA THR A 104 -30.77 16.25 -8.88
C THR A 104 -30.82 17.69 -9.40
N SER A 105 -30.15 17.95 -10.52
CA SER A 105 -30.15 19.28 -11.14
C SER A 105 -31.54 19.62 -11.74
N SER A 106 -31.94 20.86 -11.59
CA SER A 106 -33.16 21.45 -12.19
C SER A 106 -33.00 21.66 -13.70
N PRO A 107 -34.08 22.01 -14.44
CA PRO A 107 -34.02 22.24 -15.88
C PRO A 107 -33.01 23.28 -16.34
N ASP A 108 -32.63 24.22 -15.49
CA ASP A 108 -31.59 25.22 -15.73
C ASP A 108 -30.20 24.76 -15.27
N GLY A 109 -30.06 23.49 -14.95
CA GLY A 109 -28.81 22.83 -14.54
C GLY A 109 -28.40 23.10 -13.09
N ARG A 110 -29.17 23.86 -12.30
CA ARG A 110 -28.81 24.19 -10.91
C ARG A 110 -29.03 23.02 -9.97
N TYR A 111 -28.15 22.90 -8.97
CA TYR A 111 -28.31 21.92 -7.89
C TYR A 111 -27.96 22.53 -6.53
N ARG A 112 -28.45 21.90 -5.48
CA ARG A 112 -28.12 22.23 -4.10
C ARG A 112 -28.01 20.96 -3.26
N LEU A 113 -26.84 20.75 -2.67
CA LEU A 113 -26.62 19.79 -1.60
C LEU A 113 -26.83 20.51 -0.27
N ALA A 114 -27.79 20.10 0.52
CA ALA A 114 -28.19 20.78 1.75
C ALA A 114 -27.91 19.91 2.99
N ASP A 115 -28.00 20.52 4.16
CA ASP A 115 -27.85 19.83 5.46
C ASP A 115 -26.50 19.14 5.67
N LEU A 116 -25.44 19.73 5.14
CA LEU A 116 -24.10 19.17 5.14
C LEU A 116 -23.36 19.51 6.44
N LEU A 117 -22.61 18.54 6.98
CA LEU A 117 -21.65 18.76 8.06
C LEU A 117 -20.50 19.67 7.58
N PRO A 118 -19.91 20.47 8.48
CA PRO A 118 -18.64 21.13 8.16
C PRO A 118 -17.56 20.10 7.90
N ALA A 119 -17.15 19.97 6.63
CA ALA A 119 -16.21 18.95 6.17
C ALA A 119 -15.64 19.35 4.81
N ARG A 120 -14.84 18.46 4.23
CA ARG A 120 -14.39 18.53 2.83
C ARG A 120 -15.22 17.58 2.00
N TYR A 121 -15.63 18.05 0.84
CA TYR A 121 -16.50 17.28 -0.05
C TYR A 121 -15.86 17.11 -1.42
N SER A 122 -15.75 15.86 -1.87
CA SER A 122 -15.52 15.55 -3.29
C SER A 122 -16.89 15.53 -3.98
N ILE A 123 -17.08 16.39 -4.98
CA ILE A 123 -18.38 16.56 -5.66
C ILE A 123 -18.31 15.97 -7.06
N HIS A 124 -19.19 15.02 -7.33
CA HIS A 124 -19.28 14.29 -8.59
C HIS A 124 -20.69 14.45 -9.19
N ALA A 125 -20.76 14.46 -10.51
CA ALA A 125 -22.04 14.50 -11.24
C ALA A 125 -22.07 13.44 -12.34
N SER A 126 -23.25 12.89 -12.59
CA SER A 126 -23.53 11.95 -13.69
C SER A 126 -24.89 12.27 -14.32
N ALA A 127 -25.03 12.01 -15.62
CA ALA A 127 -26.27 12.19 -16.36
C ALA A 127 -26.34 11.21 -17.53
N ASP A 128 -27.53 11.05 -18.09
CA ASP A 128 -27.78 10.14 -19.20
C ASP A 128 -26.90 10.45 -20.41
N SER A 129 -26.22 9.41 -20.93
CA SER A 129 -25.33 9.48 -22.09
C SER A 129 -24.12 10.40 -21.92
N ARG A 130 -23.82 10.81 -20.69
CA ARG A 130 -22.70 11.66 -20.38
C ARG A 130 -21.62 10.89 -19.61
N VAL A 131 -20.36 11.23 -19.86
CA VAL A 131 -19.24 10.82 -19.04
C VAL A 131 -19.36 11.51 -17.68
N PRO A 132 -19.28 10.80 -16.56
CA PRO A 132 -19.31 11.44 -15.22
C PRO A 132 -18.25 12.50 -15.08
N GLY A 133 -18.58 13.59 -14.41
CA GLY A 133 -17.69 14.70 -14.14
C GLY A 133 -17.48 14.93 -12.64
N ARG A 134 -16.39 15.56 -12.29
CA ARG A 134 -16.05 15.95 -10.93
C ARG A 134 -15.73 17.44 -10.87
N TYR A 135 -16.15 18.11 -9.80
CA TYR A 135 -15.71 19.47 -9.56
C TYR A 135 -14.21 19.52 -9.31
N ARG A 136 -13.53 20.43 -9.98
CA ARG A 136 -12.13 20.76 -9.75
C ARG A 136 -11.99 22.22 -9.40
N GLU A 137 -11.40 22.54 -8.27
CA GLU A 137 -11.17 23.94 -7.90
C GLU A 137 -10.09 24.56 -8.81
N PRO A 138 -10.33 25.74 -9.41
CA PRO A 138 -9.33 26.39 -10.25
C PRO A 138 -8.00 26.59 -9.53
N ARG A 139 -6.87 26.43 -10.24
CA ARG A 139 -5.51 26.45 -9.67
C ARG A 139 -5.24 27.71 -8.80
N GLY A 140 -5.71 28.87 -9.22
CA GLY A 140 -5.55 30.14 -8.47
C GLY A 140 -6.31 30.20 -7.15
N ALA A 141 -7.30 29.31 -6.95
CA ALA A 141 -8.06 29.15 -5.72
C ALA A 141 -7.66 27.92 -4.92
N ARG A 142 -6.91 26.99 -5.52
CA ARG A 142 -6.40 25.80 -4.84
C ARG A 142 -5.33 26.21 -3.84
N ARG A 143 -5.39 25.62 -2.68
CA ARG A 143 -4.27 25.72 -1.74
C ARG A 143 -3.16 24.78 -2.20
N PRO A 144 -1.90 25.15 -1.95
CA PRO A 144 -0.82 24.23 -2.14
C PRO A 144 -1.17 22.88 -1.51
N GLY A 145 -1.21 21.76 -2.30
CA GLY A 145 -1.50 20.41 -1.93
C GLY A 145 -2.92 19.90 -1.87
N ASP A 146 -3.83 20.70 -2.19
CA ASP A 146 -5.16 20.21 -2.55
C ASP A 146 -5.13 19.74 -4.00
N ARG A 147 -4.75 18.46 -4.20
CA ARG A 147 -4.60 17.86 -5.55
C ARG A 147 -5.84 18.01 -6.39
N ASP A 148 -6.99 17.76 -5.80
CA ASP A 148 -8.28 17.70 -6.47
C ASP A 148 -9.25 18.75 -5.97
N GLY A 149 -8.77 19.69 -5.14
CA GLY A 149 -9.55 20.80 -4.60
C GLY A 149 -10.90 20.38 -4.00
N PRO A 150 -10.92 19.48 -2.97
CA PRO A 150 -12.19 19.16 -2.34
C PRO A 150 -12.82 20.43 -1.80
N VAL A 151 -14.12 20.59 -2.04
CA VAL A 151 -14.89 21.74 -1.59
C VAL A 151 -14.91 21.77 -0.07
N ARG A 152 -14.32 22.79 0.52
CA ARG A 152 -14.37 23.00 1.98
C ARG A 152 -15.63 23.70 2.35
N LEU A 153 -16.32 23.17 3.33
CA LEU A 153 -17.54 23.73 3.86
C LEU A 153 -17.35 24.06 5.33
N ALA A 154 -17.41 25.34 5.68
CA ALA A 154 -17.39 25.78 7.06
C ALA A 154 -18.78 25.65 7.70
N ALA A 155 -18.83 25.74 9.03
CA ALA A 155 -20.09 25.69 9.78
C ALA A 155 -21.07 26.78 9.32
N GLY A 156 -22.28 26.38 8.91
CA GLY A 156 -23.34 27.27 8.45
C GLY A 156 -23.10 27.95 7.10
N GLU A 157 -22.01 27.59 6.40
CA GLU A 157 -21.65 28.18 5.12
C GLU A 157 -22.57 27.70 3.99
N THR A 158 -22.86 28.58 3.03
CA THR A 158 -23.36 28.20 1.71
C THR A 158 -22.26 28.43 0.68
N ARG A 159 -21.61 27.38 0.23
CA ARG A 159 -20.57 27.41 -0.79
C ARG A 159 -21.20 27.41 -2.17
N ARG A 160 -20.95 28.45 -2.98
CA ARG A 160 -21.53 28.64 -4.32
C ARG A 160 -20.46 28.57 -5.41
N GLY A 161 -20.91 28.35 -6.66
CA GLY A 161 -20.05 28.33 -7.84
C GLY A 161 -19.33 27.00 -8.00
N ILE A 162 -19.92 25.92 -7.48
CA ILE A 162 -19.38 24.57 -7.64
C ILE A 162 -19.97 23.99 -8.92
N ASP A 163 -19.43 24.42 -10.07
CA ASP A 163 -19.94 24.09 -11.40
C ASP A 163 -19.22 22.87 -11.97
N ILE A 164 -19.97 21.96 -12.60
CA ILE A 164 -19.45 20.69 -13.13
C ILE A 164 -19.80 20.59 -14.61
N VAL A 165 -18.81 20.22 -15.43
CA VAL A 165 -18.98 19.97 -16.87
C VAL A 165 -19.07 18.47 -17.11
N LEU A 166 -20.04 18.02 -17.92
CA LEU A 166 -20.19 16.63 -18.30
C LEU A 166 -20.02 16.46 -19.80
N GLU A 167 -19.00 15.72 -20.20
CA GLU A 167 -18.70 15.39 -21.60
C GLU A 167 -19.71 14.39 -22.18
N PRO A 168 -20.01 14.44 -23.50
CA PRO A 168 -20.78 13.39 -24.15
C PRO A 168 -19.98 12.09 -24.26
N GLY A 169 -20.67 10.96 -24.48
CA GLY A 169 -20.02 9.67 -24.73
C GLY A 169 -20.04 8.70 -23.55
N GLY A 170 -20.80 9.00 -22.50
CA GLY A 170 -21.04 8.06 -21.42
C GLY A 170 -21.73 6.77 -21.91
N VAL A 171 -21.37 5.64 -21.34
CA VAL A 171 -21.92 4.32 -21.66
C VAL A 171 -22.75 3.79 -20.49
N LEU A 172 -23.86 3.10 -20.82
CA LEU A 172 -24.74 2.52 -19.82
C LEU A 172 -24.13 1.25 -19.23
N VAL A 173 -24.00 1.21 -17.92
CA VAL A 173 -23.62 0.03 -17.15
C VAL A 173 -24.83 -0.44 -16.36
N SER A 174 -25.14 -1.72 -16.44
CA SER A 174 -26.22 -2.35 -15.66
C SER A 174 -25.66 -3.49 -14.81
N GLY A 175 -26.27 -3.72 -13.68
CA GLY A 175 -25.84 -4.76 -12.77
C GLY A 175 -26.89 -5.19 -11.77
N ILE A 176 -26.45 -6.01 -10.84
CA ILE A 176 -27.24 -6.45 -9.70
C ILE A 176 -26.36 -6.52 -8.45
N VAL A 177 -26.88 -6.04 -7.34
CA VAL A 177 -26.28 -6.22 -6.01
C VAL A 177 -26.95 -7.40 -5.34
N LYS A 178 -26.18 -8.36 -4.87
CA LYS A 178 -26.64 -9.54 -4.14
C LYS A 178 -25.87 -9.71 -2.85
N ASP A 179 -26.43 -10.42 -1.92
CA ASP A 179 -25.64 -10.95 -0.80
C ASP A 179 -24.92 -12.25 -1.19
N ILE A 180 -24.01 -12.70 -0.35
CA ILE A 180 -23.28 -13.97 -0.57
C ILE A 180 -24.19 -15.21 -0.56
N GLY A 181 -25.41 -15.13 -0.05
CA GLY A 181 -26.45 -16.16 -0.14
C GLY A 181 -27.21 -16.14 -1.46
N GLY A 182 -26.94 -15.16 -2.33
CA GLY A 182 -27.55 -14.99 -3.65
C GLY A 182 -28.85 -14.17 -3.64
N GLY A 183 -29.28 -13.65 -2.49
CA GLY A 183 -30.45 -12.77 -2.37
C GLY A 183 -30.17 -11.36 -2.91
N PRO A 184 -31.16 -10.70 -3.56
CA PRO A 184 -30.98 -9.33 -4.04
C PRO A 184 -30.93 -8.35 -2.85
N VAL A 185 -30.05 -7.34 -2.94
CA VAL A 185 -29.94 -6.27 -1.94
C VAL A 185 -30.51 -4.98 -2.52
N ALA A 186 -31.63 -4.53 -1.96
CA ALA A 186 -32.31 -3.29 -2.33
C ALA A 186 -31.71 -2.07 -1.63
N GLY A 187 -31.75 -0.90 -2.28
CA GLY A 187 -31.30 0.37 -1.69
C GLY A 187 -29.80 0.48 -1.44
N ALA A 188 -28.99 -0.46 -1.95
CA ALA A 188 -27.55 -0.37 -1.85
C ALA A 188 -27.03 0.81 -2.66
N TRP A 189 -26.19 1.62 -2.08
CA TRP A 189 -25.43 2.65 -2.79
C TRP A 189 -24.37 2.00 -3.66
N VAL A 190 -24.50 2.17 -4.97
CA VAL A 190 -23.55 1.68 -5.98
C VAL A 190 -22.76 2.86 -6.50
N ILE A 191 -21.45 2.77 -6.39
CA ILE A 191 -20.49 3.78 -6.84
C ILE A 191 -19.64 3.16 -7.93
N ALA A 192 -19.60 3.79 -9.10
CA ALA A 192 -18.72 3.38 -10.20
C ALA A 192 -17.73 4.51 -10.51
N ALA A 193 -16.45 4.24 -10.40
CA ALA A 193 -15.35 5.15 -10.72
C ALA A 193 -14.59 4.65 -11.94
N SER A 194 -14.15 5.58 -12.81
CA SER A 194 -13.29 5.28 -13.95
C SER A 194 -11.85 5.10 -13.50
N GLY A 195 -11.11 4.19 -14.16
CA GLY A 195 -9.69 3.99 -13.94
C GLY A 195 -9.35 2.77 -13.08
N ASP A 196 -8.08 2.61 -12.79
CA ASP A 196 -7.62 1.57 -11.87
C ASP A 196 -7.93 1.97 -10.41
N ARG A 197 -7.87 1.00 -9.51
CA ARG A 197 -8.15 1.15 -8.07
C ARG A 197 -7.32 2.24 -7.38
N TRP A 198 -6.33 2.79 -8.09
CA TRP A 198 -5.32 3.71 -7.57
C TRP A 198 -5.43 5.12 -8.17
N SER A 199 -6.25 5.30 -9.21
CA SER A 199 -6.50 6.64 -9.74
C SER A 199 -7.59 7.32 -8.90
N GLU A 200 -7.19 8.13 -7.93
CA GLU A 200 -8.09 9.06 -7.21
C GLU A 200 -8.76 10.09 -8.16
N ARG A 201 -8.52 9.99 -9.46
CA ARG A 201 -8.83 10.97 -10.50
C ARG A 201 -10.13 10.73 -11.22
N GLY A 202 -10.68 9.52 -11.15
CA GLY A 202 -11.92 9.18 -11.82
C GLY A 202 -13.13 9.91 -11.25
N ALA A 203 -13.92 10.50 -12.10
CA ALA A 203 -15.25 10.93 -11.71
C ALA A 203 -16.13 9.70 -11.44
N SER A 204 -16.99 9.79 -10.43
CA SER A 204 -17.83 8.66 -10.03
C SER A 204 -19.28 8.90 -10.37
N SER A 205 -19.97 7.85 -10.80
CA SER A 205 -21.43 7.78 -10.84
C SER A 205 -21.95 7.08 -9.61
N VAL A 206 -23.07 7.57 -9.08
CA VAL A 206 -23.68 7.05 -7.85
C VAL A 206 -25.14 6.80 -8.09
N VAL A 207 -25.61 5.58 -7.78
CA VAL A 207 -27.04 5.20 -7.83
C VAL A 207 -27.38 4.34 -6.62
N GLN A 208 -28.68 4.10 -6.41
CA GLN A 208 -29.14 3.09 -5.47
C GLN A 208 -29.71 1.91 -6.23
N SER A 209 -29.51 0.70 -5.72
CA SER A 209 -30.12 -0.50 -6.29
C SER A 209 -31.64 -0.50 -6.07
N GLU A 210 -32.37 -1.00 -7.06
CA GLU A 210 -33.82 -1.17 -7.04
C GLU A 210 -34.23 -2.30 -6.08
N PRO A 211 -35.54 -2.50 -5.81
CA PRO A 211 -36.04 -3.57 -4.93
C PRO A 211 -35.57 -4.98 -5.30
N GLY A 212 -35.32 -5.22 -6.58
CA GLY A 212 -34.76 -6.49 -7.08
C GLY A 212 -33.25 -6.57 -7.07
N GLY A 213 -32.56 -5.59 -6.46
CA GLY A 213 -31.09 -5.47 -6.42
C GLY A 213 -30.49 -4.90 -7.70
N GLU A 214 -31.29 -4.67 -8.75
CA GLU A 214 -30.77 -4.15 -10.02
C GLU A 214 -30.35 -2.70 -9.89
N PHE A 215 -29.33 -2.32 -10.70
CA PHE A 215 -28.92 -0.94 -10.83
C PHE A 215 -28.56 -0.59 -12.27
N ARG A 216 -28.65 0.68 -12.60
CA ARG A 216 -28.20 1.24 -13.89
C ARG A 216 -27.54 2.58 -13.63
N LEU A 217 -26.40 2.78 -14.26
CA LEU A 217 -25.65 4.04 -14.18
C LEU A 217 -24.90 4.33 -15.48
N TRP A 218 -24.58 5.57 -15.70
CA TRP A 218 -23.74 5.99 -16.82
C TRP A 218 -22.30 6.16 -16.34
N ALA A 219 -21.34 5.65 -17.09
CA ALA A 219 -19.93 5.67 -16.75
C ALA A 219 -19.08 6.07 -17.98
N ALA A 220 -17.82 6.41 -17.75
CA ALA A 220 -16.86 6.50 -18.84
C ALA A 220 -16.64 5.13 -19.47
N PRO A 221 -16.40 5.05 -20.79
CA PRO A 221 -15.95 3.80 -21.40
C PRO A 221 -14.57 3.40 -20.82
N GLY A 222 -14.32 2.09 -20.75
CA GLY A 222 -13.05 1.54 -20.25
C GLY A 222 -13.19 0.77 -18.94
N LEU A 223 -12.09 0.67 -18.20
CA LEU A 223 -12.05 -0.04 -16.92
C LEU A 223 -12.76 0.76 -15.82
N LEU A 224 -13.66 0.08 -15.12
CA LEU A 224 -14.40 0.62 -13.99
C LEU A 224 -14.11 -0.17 -12.72
N GLN A 225 -14.03 0.57 -11.61
CA GLN A 225 -14.14 0.03 -10.27
C GLN A 225 -15.55 0.32 -9.75
N LEU A 226 -16.24 -0.73 -9.34
CA LEU A 226 -17.57 -0.61 -8.76
C LEU A 226 -17.52 -1.06 -7.31
N SER A 227 -18.13 -0.29 -6.43
CA SER A 227 -18.39 -0.71 -5.06
C SER A 227 -19.87 -0.57 -4.73
N ALA A 228 -20.31 -1.37 -3.77
CA ALA A 228 -21.66 -1.27 -3.25
C ALA A 228 -21.67 -1.30 -1.72
N GLN A 229 -22.52 -0.48 -1.12
CA GLN A 229 -22.67 -0.35 0.32
C GLN A 229 -24.16 -0.40 0.68
N ALA A 230 -24.52 -1.18 1.70
CA ALA A 230 -25.88 -1.25 2.21
C ALA A 230 -25.89 -1.45 3.73
N ASP A 231 -26.99 -1.08 4.37
CA ASP A 231 -27.15 -1.33 5.81
C ASP A 231 -27.14 -2.82 6.12
N GLY A 232 -26.41 -3.19 7.16
CA GLY A 232 -26.27 -4.58 7.56
C GLY A 232 -25.23 -5.38 6.76
N TYR A 233 -24.56 -4.77 5.79
CA TYR A 233 -23.55 -5.43 4.96
C TYR A 233 -22.20 -4.72 5.03
N ALA A 234 -21.11 -5.46 4.92
CA ALA A 234 -19.81 -4.92 4.60
C ALA A 234 -19.75 -4.49 3.14
N GLU A 235 -18.89 -3.54 2.82
CA GLU A 235 -18.73 -3.06 1.45
C GLU A 235 -18.24 -4.18 0.52
N GLY A 236 -18.89 -4.30 -0.64
CA GLY A 236 -18.47 -5.19 -1.72
C GLY A 236 -17.92 -4.40 -2.90
N SER A 237 -16.92 -4.93 -3.58
CA SER A 237 -16.35 -4.29 -4.76
C SER A 237 -16.04 -5.27 -5.89
N THR A 238 -16.12 -4.80 -7.12
CA THR A 238 -15.75 -5.54 -8.34
C THR A 238 -15.20 -4.61 -9.39
N SER A 239 -14.49 -5.17 -10.38
CA SER A 239 -14.00 -4.44 -11.55
C SER A 239 -14.79 -4.89 -12.79
N ALA A 240 -15.05 -3.98 -13.69
CA ALA A 240 -15.74 -4.28 -14.95
C ALA A 240 -15.18 -3.41 -16.09
N ILE A 241 -15.47 -3.80 -17.33
CA ILE A 241 -15.23 -2.96 -18.52
C ILE A 241 -16.55 -2.44 -19.05
N ALA A 242 -16.58 -1.17 -19.39
CA ALA A 242 -17.72 -0.51 -20.01
C ALA A 242 -17.42 -0.09 -21.47
N PRO A 243 -18.27 -0.35 -22.46
CA PRO A 243 -19.49 -1.17 -22.37
C PRO A 243 -19.15 -2.66 -22.17
N GLY A 244 -19.96 -3.34 -21.40
CA GLY A 244 -19.76 -4.77 -21.09
C GLY A 244 -21.02 -5.41 -20.58
N GLN A 245 -20.87 -6.59 -19.95
CA GLN A 245 -21.99 -7.35 -19.39
C GLN A 245 -22.60 -6.69 -18.16
N ARG A 246 -23.69 -7.32 -17.74
CA ARG A 246 -24.32 -7.05 -16.46
C ARG A 246 -23.38 -7.38 -15.31
N VAL A 247 -23.07 -6.39 -14.49
CA VAL A 247 -22.13 -6.49 -13.36
C VAL A 247 -22.83 -7.11 -12.15
N GLU A 248 -22.20 -8.06 -11.49
CA GLU A 248 -22.66 -8.57 -10.20
C GLU A 248 -21.74 -8.06 -9.09
N ILE A 249 -22.32 -7.46 -8.05
CA ILE A 249 -21.60 -7.03 -6.84
C ILE A 249 -22.14 -7.84 -5.68
N LEU A 250 -21.27 -8.58 -4.99
CA LEU A 250 -21.62 -9.39 -3.84
C LEU A 250 -21.33 -8.64 -2.55
N LEU A 251 -22.32 -8.55 -1.67
CA LEU A 251 -22.18 -7.99 -0.33
C LEU A 251 -22.13 -9.10 0.70
N THR A 252 -21.24 -8.93 1.67
CA THR A 252 -21.11 -9.83 2.81
C THR A 252 -21.90 -9.30 3.98
N PRO A 253 -22.71 -10.12 4.70
CA PRO A 253 -23.35 -9.68 5.94
C PRO A 253 -22.35 -9.06 6.90
N GLY A 254 -22.62 -7.82 7.31
CA GLY A 254 -21.71 -7.03 8.12
C GLY A 254 -21.62 -7.52 9.55
N SER A 255 -20.43 -7.68 10.05
CA SER A 255 -20.14 -8.01 11.44
C SER A 255 -20.04 -6.75 12.29
N VAL A 256 -20.18 -6.89 13.59
CA VAL A 256 -20.28 -5.78 14.55
C VAL A 256 -19.28 -5.96 15.68
N LEU A 257 -18.54 -4.90 15.98
CA LEU A 257 -17.69 -4.79 17.16
C LEU A 257 -18.23 -3.68 18.06
N ALA A 258 -18.56 -4.01 19.30
CA ALA A 258 -19.14 -3.06 20.25
C ALA A 258 -18.47 -3.17 21.62
N GLY A 259 -18.60 -2.13 22.43
CA GLY A 259 -17.99 -2.12 23.73
C GLY A 259 -18.03 -0.77 24.42
N ARG A 260 -17.09 -0.54 25.32
CA ARG A 260 -16.98 0.71 26.10
C ARG A 260 -15.56 1.21 26.17
N VAL A 261 -15.43 2.54 26.12
CA VAL A 261 -14.19 3.26 26.43
C VAL A 261 -14.31 3.84 27.83
N VAL A 262 -13.35 3.50 28.69
CA VAL A 262 -13.32 3.94 30.08
C VAL A 262 -11.95 4.52 30.44
N GLU A 263 -11.95 5.44 31.39
CA GLU A 263 -10.70 5.99 31.93
C GLU A 263 -10.06 4.97 32.88
N ARG A 264 -8.79 4.72 32.71
CA ARG A 264 -8.02 3.82 33.61
C ARG A 264 -7.99 4.37 35.02
N GLY A 265 -8.27 3.51 36.00
CA GLY A 265 -8.25 3.81 37.43
C GLY A 265 -9.59 4.29 37.97
N SER A 266 -10.27 5.22 37.32
CA SER A 266 -11.61 5.69 37.72
C SER A 266 -12.74 4.81 37.19
N GLY A 267 -12.52 4.15 36.02
CA GLY A 267 -13.56 3.44 35.29
C GLY A 267 -14.64 4.36 34.72
N ALA A 268 -14.44 5.67 34.76
CA ALA A 268 -15.39 6.63 34.23
C ALA A 268 -15.54 6.50 32.71
N PRO A 269 -16.76 6.58 32.15
CA PRO A 269 -16.97 6.51 30.71
C PRO A 269 -16.33 7.71 30.01
N VAL A 270 -15.84 7.50 28.80
CA VAL A 270 -15.22 8.53 27.97
C VAL A 270 -16.11 8.76 26.75
N ALA A 271 -16.86 9.87 26.76
CA ALA A 271 -17.70 10.29 25.64
C ALA A 271 -16.88 10.94 24.53
N GLY A 272 -17.34 10.82 23.27
CA GLY A 272 -16.71 11.46 22.11
C GLY A 272 -15.33 10.92 21.77
N ALA A 273 -14.95 9.76 22.27
CA ALA A 273 -13.74 9.08 21.83
C ALA A 273 -13.94 8.45 20.45
N MET A 274 -13.02 8.68 19.54
CA MET A 274 -12.96 7.97 18.25
C MET A 274 -12.39 6.57 18.50
N VAL A 275 -13.16 5.55 18.20
CA VAL A 275 -12.72 4.15 18.24
C VAL A 275 -12.52 3.67 16.82
N SER A 276 -11.32 3.20 16.51
CA SER A 276 -10.98 2.63 15.22
C SER A 276 -10.63 1.15 15.37
N ALA A 277 -11.12 0.34 14.45
CA ALA A 277 -10.82 -1.07 14.36
C ALA A 277 -10.38 -1.38 12.93
N ASP A 278 -9.11 -1.73 12.79
CA ASP A 278 -8.54 -2.18 11.53
C ASP A 278 -8.22 -3.66 11.63
N ASP A 279 -8.67 -4.43 10.64
CA ASP A 279 -8.17 -5.79 10.43
C ASP A 279 -6.83 -5.64 9.68
N TRP A 280 -5.73 -5.70 10.41
CA TRP A 280 -4.40 -5.68 9.82
C TRP A 280 -4.00 -7.11 9.46
N PRO A 281 -4.19 -7.54 8.20
CA PRO A 281 -3.86 -8.91 7.83
C PRO A 281 -2.35 -9.11 7.82
N SER A 282 -1.92 -10.17 8.42
CA SER A 282 -0.64 -10.80 8.13
C SER A 282 -0.68 -11.27 6.66
N GLY A 283 -0.20 -10.45 5.71
CA GLY A 283 -0.01 -10.90 4.34
C GLY A 283 -0.56 -10.03 3.20
N GLY A 284 -1.03 -8.81 3.44
CA GLY A 284 -1.32 -7.87 2.34
C GLY A 284 -2.74 -7.95 1.72
N GLU A 285 -3.66 -8.69 2.32
CA GLU A 285 -5.07 -8.65 1.96
C GLU A 285 -5.75 -7.44 2.63
N SER A 286 -6.57 -6.69 1.90
CA SER A 286 -7.37 -5.60 2.45
C SER A 286 -8.38 -6.15 3.45
N GLY A 287 -8.12 -5.98 4.74
CA GLY A 287 -9.07 -6.23 5.80
C GLY A 287 -10.17 -5.17 5.82
N GLY A 288 -11.27 -5.47 6.49
CA GLY A 288 -12.26 -4.46 6.82
C GLY A 288 -11.70 -3.48 7.84
N SER A 289 -12.02 -2.21 7.69
CA SER A 289 -11.78 -1.20 8.72
C SER A 289 -13.10 -0.54 9.10
N GLY A 290 -13.15 0.02 10.28
CA GLY A 290 -14.32 0.77 10.71
C GLY A 290 -14.03 1.66 11.90
N SER A 291 -14.80 2.74 12.02
CA SER A 291 -14.68 3.68 13.13
C SER A 291 -16.04 4.08 13.67
N ALA A 292 -16.06 4.41 14.97
CA ALA A 292 -17.25 4.92 15.64
C ALA A 292 -16.86 5.87 16.76
N LEU A 293 -17.77 6.76 17.11
CA LEU A 293 -17.62 7.63 18.24
C LEU A 293 -18.39 7.09 19.44
N THR A 294 -17.81 7.26 20.63
CA THR A 294 -18.48 6.85 21.86
C THR A 294 -19.58 7.81 22.25
N ASP A 295 -20.70 7.26 22.75
CA ASP A 295 -21.80 8.00 23.35
C ASP A 295 -21.44 8.58 24.75
N GLU A 296 -22.40 9.26 25.42
CA GLU A 296 -22.24 9.82 26.78
C GLU A 296 -21.88 8.74 27.82
N GLY A 297 -22.29 7.49 27.59
CA GLY A 297 -21.95 6.34 28.43
C GLY A 297 -20.63 5.67 28.07
N GLY A 298 -19.85 6.27 27.17
CA GLY A 298 -18.60 5.72 26.66
C GLY A 298 -18.76 4.50 25.75
N ARG A 299 -19.98 4.20 25.27
CA ARG A 299 -20.27 3.03 24.43
C ARG A 299 -19.98 3.35 22.97
N PHE A 300 -19.41 2.39 22.26
CA PHE A 300 -19.20 2.43 20.81
C PHE A 300 -19.81 1.23 20.13
N ARG A 301 -20.09 1.37 18.84
CA ARG A 301 -20.56 0.30 17.97
C ARG A 301 -20.03 0.53 16.56
N ILE A 302 -19.10 -0.32 16.12
CA ILE A 302 -18.56 -0.33 14.76
C ILE A 302 -19.31 -1.42 14.00
N THR A 303 -19.94 -1.05 12.89
CA THR A 303 -20.78 -1.95 12.08
C THR A 303 -20.14 -2.24 10.73
N ARG A 304 -20.68 -3.22 10.00
CA ARG A 304 -20.30 -3.55 8.61
C ARG A 304 -18.86 -4.01 8.45
N LEU A 305 -18.26 -4.55 9.50
CA LEU A 305 -16.97 -5.15 9.42
C LEU A 305 -17.03 -6.47 8.63
N LEU A 306 -15.99 -6.78 7.88
CA LEU A 306 -15.80 -8.12 7.36
C LEU A 306 -15.47 -9.10 8.50
N PRO A 307 -15.75 -10.39 8.35
CA PRO A 307 -15.21 -11.38 9.28
C PRO A 307 -13.70 -11.25 9.37
N GLY A 308 -13.18 -11.22 10.59
CA GLY A 308 -11.73 -11.00 10.79
C GLY A 308 -11.35 -10.83 12.24
N ARG A 309 -10.09 -10.51 12.47
CA ARG A 309 -9.56 -10.26 13.81
C ARG A 309 -9.26 -8.78 13.98
N TYR A 310 -9.84 -8.18 14.97
CA TYR A 310 -9.75 -6.74 15.24
C TYR A 310 -9.17 -6.47 16.62
N LYS A 311 -8.34 -5.45 16.73
CA LYS A 311 -7.84 -4.94 18.01
C LYS A 311 -8.08 -3.43 18.09
N PRO A 312 -9.28 -3.02 18.51
CA PRO A 312 -9.66 -1.62 18.44
C PRO A 312 -8.82 -0.73 19.35
N THR A 313 -8.62 0.49 18.88
CA THR A 313 -7.95 1.59 19.60
C THR A 313 -8.94 2.72 19.84
N ALA A 314 -8.78 3.44 20.91
CA ALA A 314 -9.59 4.61 21.22
C ALA A 314 -8.72 5.84 21.41
N THR A 315 -9.13 6.96 20.81
CA THR A 315 -8.45 8.25 20.93
C THR A 315 -9.45 9.33 21.32
N ALA A 316 -9.16 10.07 22.37
CA ALA A 316 -9.90 11.24 22.80
C ALA A 316 -8.92 12.40 23.07
N ALA A 317 -9.43 13.60 23.33
CA ALA A 317 -8.59 14.75 23.68
C ALA A 317 -7.72 14.42 24.89
N GLY A 318 -6.39 14.36 24.70
CA GLY A 318 -5.41 14.06 25.75
C GLY A 318 -5.48 12.64 26.34
N ARG A 319 -6.04 11.69 25.61
CA ARG A 319 -6.16 10.29 26.04
C ARG A 319 -6.05 9.34 24.87
N THR A 320 -5.43 8.18 25.10
CA THR A 320 -5.40 7.08 24.12
C THR A 320 -5.39 5.72 24.81
N GLY A 321 -5.91 4.72 24.14
CA GLY A 321 -5.94 3.35 24.65
C GLY A 321 -6.14 2.34 23.54
N GLN A 322 -5.88 1.07 23.85
CA GLN A 322 -6.07 -0.07 22.97
C GLN A 322 -6.74 -1.20 23.74
N ALA A 323 -7.61 -1.96 23.10
CA ALA A 323 -8.15 -3.17 23.70
C ALA A 323 -7.01 -4.13 24.09
N ARG A 324 -7.11 -4.74 25.28
CA ARG A 324 -6.08 -5.66 25.79
C ARG A 324 -5.86 -6.84 24.86
N GLU A 325 -6.96 -7.38 24.36
CA GLU A 325 -6.98 -8.56 23.51
C GLU A 325 -7.65 -8.23 22.18
N SER A 326 -7.23 -8.93 21.15
CA SER A 326 -7.93 -8.89 19.86
C SER A 326 -9.18 -9.75 19.91
N ALA A 327 -10.22 -9.33 19.19
CA ALA A 327 -11.47 -10.05 19.04
C ALA A 327 -11.55 -10.69 17.65
N LEU A 328 -11.86 -11.99 17.60
CA LEU A 328 -12.22 -12.66 16.36
C LEU A 328 -13.74 -12.47 16.15
N VAL A 329 -14.09 -11.87 15.02
CA VAL A 329 -15.47 -11.55 14.66
C VAL A 329 -15.88 -12.40 13.46
N GLY A 330 -16.89 -13.23 13.62
CA GLY A 330 -17.42 -14.09 12.54
C GLY A 330 -18.44 -13.37 11.66
N LEU A 331 -18.87 -14.04 10.60
CA LEU A 331 -19.85 -13.54 9.63
C LEU A 331 -21.16 -13.10 10.28
N GLY A 332 -21.50 -11.82 10.15
CA GLY A 332 -22.71 -11.25 10.74
C GLY A 332 -22.75 -11.29 12.28
N GLN A 333 -21.65 -11.66 12.91
CA GLN A 333 -21.54 -11.77 14.37
C GLN A 333 -21.43 -10.39 15.02
N THR A 334 -22.01 -10.27 16.21
CA THR A 334 -21.75 -9.15 17.13
C THR A 334 -20.86 -9.61 18.26
N VAL A 335 -19.74 -8.91 18.48
CA VAL A 335 -18.90 -9.00 19.68
C VAL A 335 -19.08 -7.69 20.44
N ASP A 336 -19.62 -7.72 21.67
CA ASP A 336 -20.14 -6.54 22.37
C ASP A 336 -19.54 -6.30 23.77
N ASP A 337 -18.52 -7.06 24.16
CA ASP A 337 -17.88 -7.01 25.48
C ASP A 337 -16.52 -6.34 25.49
N ILE A 338 -16.15 -5.59 24.44
CA ILE A 338 -14.85 -4.94 24.31
C ILE A 338 -14.74 -3.79 25.31
N VAL A 339 -13.69 -3.81 26.11
CA VAL A 339 -13.34 -2.70 27.01
C VAL A 339 -12.00 -2.10 26.58
N ILE A 340 -12.01 -0.80 26.32
CA ILE A 340 -10.79 -0.03 26.02
C ILE A 340 -10.53 0.93 27.18
N GLU A 341 -9.47 0.67 27.92
CA GLU A 341 -8.98 1.58 28.96
C GLU A 341 -8.10 2.66 28.30
N VAL A 342 -8.51 3.93 28.40
CA VAL A 342 -7.69 5.04 27.92
C VAL A 342 -6.79 5.58 29.03
N HIS A 343 -5.62 5.99 28.64
CA HIS A 343 -4.57 6.56 29.47
C HIS A 343 -4.34 8.01 29.11
N PRO A 344 -3.89 8.85 30.08
CA PRO A 344 -3.45 10.19 29.77
C PRO A 344 -2.35 10.17 28.69
N ALA A 345 -2.50 11.08 27.74
CA ALA A 345 -1.58 11.34 26.66
C ALA A 345 -1.41 12.83 26.48
N ALA A 346 -0.27 13.28 26.00
CA ALA A 346 -0.01 14.69 25.77
C ALA A 346 -0.67 15.20 24.50
N VAL A 347 -0.91 16.49 24.47
CA VAL A 347 -1.23 17.25 23.25
C VAL A 347 -0.02 18.10 22.91
N VAL A 348 0.62 17.82 21.78
CA VAL A 348 1.72 18.63 21.26
C VAL A 348 1.14 19.71 20.37
N THR A 349 1.47 20.95 20.70
CA THR A 349 1.06 22.13 19.88
C THR A 349 2.28 22.83 19.33
N GLY A 350 2.13 23.46 18.19
CA GLY A 350 3.23 24.22 17.60
C GLY A 350 2.82 25.09 16.44
N VAL A 351 3.81 25.78 15.88
CA VAL A 351 3.66 26.62 14.70
C VAL A 351 4.77 26.31 13.72
N VAL A 352 4.41 26.11 12.45
CA VAL A 352 5.35 25.94 11.34
C VAL A 352 5.44 27.24 10.56
N SER A 353 6.64 27.81 10.50
CA SER A 353 6.90 29.11 9.85
C SER A 353 7.92 28.97 8.70
N VAL A 354 7.83 29.85 7.75
CA VAL A 354 8.75 29.90 6.59
C VAL A 354 9.98 30.75 6.94
N SER A 355 11.16 30.20 6.79
CA SER A 355 12.43 30.91 7.00
C SER A 355 12.54 32.15 6.11
N GLY A 356 13.02 33.25 6.68
CA GLY A 356 13.25 34.49 5.98
C GLY A 356 12.01 35.39 5.84
N SER A 357 10.82 34.86 5.57
CA SER A 357 9.59 35.65 5.51
C SER A 357 8.84 35.71 6.83
N GLY A 358 9.04 34.76 7.72
CA GLY A 358 8.26 34.60 8.95
C GLY A 358 6.78 34.26 8.72
N GLY A 359 6.35 34.07 7.47
CA GLY A 359 4.97 33.68 7.14
C GLY A 359 4.67 32.24 7.60
N PRO A 360 3.38 31.91 7.78
CA PRO A 360 2.99 30.54 8.16
C PRO A 360 3.19 29.56 7.00
N CYS A 361 3.44 28.29 7.32
CA CYS A 361 3.26 27.19 6.39
C CYS A 361 1.75 27.04 6.11
N PRO A 362 1.31 27.12 4.85
CA PRO A 362 -0.13 27.17 4.55
C PRO A 362 -0.82 25.80 4.67
N ALA A 363 -0.07 24.71 4.48
CA ALA A 363 -0.58 23.35 4.57
C ALA A 363 0.57 22.34 4.68
N GLY A 364 0.35 21.25 5.37
CA GLY A 364 1.35 20.21 5.55
C GLY A 364 1.03 19.29 6.72
N LEU A 365 2.04 18.57 7.16
CA LEU A 365 1.97 17.59 8.24
C LEU A 365 3.20 17.71 9.14
N VAL A 366 3.02 17.57 10.41
CA VAL A 366 4.09 17.30 11.37
C VAL A 366 3.92 15.87 11.88
N SER A 367 4.89 15.02 11.64
CA SER A 367 4.90 13.63 12.07
C SER A 367 5.91 13.45 13.22
N LEU A 368 5.53 12.64 14.18
CA LEU A 368 6.37 12.20 15.29
C LEU A 368 6.63 10.72 15.13
N SER A 369 7.88 10.33 14.98
CA SER A 369 8.29 8.95 14.85
C SER A 369 8.98 8.46 16.12
N ASP A 370 8.72 7.22 16.50
CA ASP A 370 9.42 6.60 17.64
C ASP A 370 10.87 6.23 17.24
N PRO A 371 11.73 5.83 18.19
CA PRO A 371 13.11 5.46 17.87
C PRO A 371 13.28 4.27 16.92
N LYS A 372 12.20 3.60 16.54
CA LYS A 372 12.22 2.56 15.48
C LYS A 372 11.90 3.13 14.10
N GLY A 373 11.52 4.42 14.01
CA GLY A 373 11.02 5.04 12.79
C GLY A 373 9.54 4.72 12.49
N ASP A 374 8.79 4.10 13.43
CA ASP A 374 7.35 3.95 13.30
C ASP A 374 6.66 5.29 13.62
N GLU A 375 5.77 5.78 12.77
CA GLU A 375 4.96 6.95 13.06
C GLU A 375 4.11 6.70 14.32
N ALA A 376 4.36 7.47 15.35
CA ALA A 376 3.66 7.37 16.63
C ALA A 376 2.43 8.28 16.69
N ALA A 377 2.53 9.47 16.08
CA ALA A 377 1.45 10.44 16.02
C ALA A 377 1.76 11.49 14.94
N SER A 378 0.72 12.10 14.39
CA SER A 378 0.90 13.21 13.45
C SER A 378 -0.17 14.28 13.63
N GLY A 379 0.12 15.48 13.14
CA GLY A 379 -0.80 16.62 13.16
C GLY A 379 -0.69 17.44 11.89
N ARG A 380 -1.84 17.82 11.38
CA ARG A 380 -1.91 18.66 10.19
C ARG A 380 -1.57 20.11 10.51
N ILE A 381 -0.87 20.75 9.61
CA ILE A 381 -0.61 22.19 9.65
C ILE A 381 -1.83 22.93 9.11
N GLU A 382 -2.35 23.86 9.91
CA GLU A 382 -3.45 24.74 9.53
C GLU A 382 -2.94 25.95 8.74
N GLU A 383 -3.83 26.75 8.13
CA GLU A 383 -3.45 27.89 7.28
C GLU A 383 -2.61 28.96 7.98
N ASP A 384 -2.80 29.11 9.26
CA ASP A 384 -2.03 30.03 10.11
C ASP A 384 -0.71 29.42 10.61
N GLY A 385 -0.33 28.26 10.06
CA GLY A 385 0.86 27.51 10.42
C GLY A 385 0.75 26.71 11.72
N ARG A 386 -0.39 26.76 12.40
CA ARG A 386 -0.57 26.03 13.66
C ARG A 386 -0.73 24.54 13.40
N VAL A 387 -0.24 23.74 14.35
CA VAL A 387 -0.42 22.29 14.36
C VAL A 387 -0.78 21.82 15.78
N THR A 388 -1.65 20.84 15.84
CA THR A 388 -2.03 20.17 17.07
C THR A 388 -1.94 18.65 16.84
N ILE A 389 -1.04 18.00 17.58
CA ILE A 389 -0.86 16.53 17.55
C ILE A 389 -1.48 15.99 18.83
N LYS A 390 -2.50 15.18 18.68
CA LYS A 390 -3.27 14.62 19.81
C LYS A 390 -2.76 13.24 20.20
N ALA A 391 -2.98 12.89 21.44
CA ALA A 391 -2.76 11.54 21.96
C ALA A 391 -1.30 11.06 21.89
N VAL A 392 -0.33 11.96 22.07
CA VAL A 392 1.09 11.63 22.09
C VAL A 392 1.47 11.03 23.45
N LEU A 393 2.02 9.84 23.43
CA LEU A 393 2.45 9.15 24.63
C LEU A 393 3.78 9.73 25.18
N PRO A 394 4.12 9.55 26.45
CA PRO A 394 5.44 9.86 26.94
C PRO A 394 6.52 9.07 26.18
N GLY A 395 7.56 9.77 25.72
CA GLY A 395 8.64 9.21 24.91
C GLY A 395 9.51 10.29 24.32
N THR A 396 10.53 9.88 23.59
CA THR A 396 11.36 10.77 22.75
C THR A 396 11.03 10.45 21.28
N TYR A 397 10.77 11.49 20.52
CA TYR A 397 10.28 11.37 19.14
C TYR A 397 11.17 12.16 18.18
N ASP A 398 11.51 11.54 17.07
CA ASP A 398 12.02 12.24 15.90
C ASP A 398 10.89 13.04 15.25
N VAL A 399 11.20 14.27 14.83
CA VAL A 399 10.20 15.20 14.28
C VAL A 399 10.44 15.41 12.80
N GLU A 400 9.45 15.12 11.98
CA GLU A 400 9.47 15.41 10.57
C GLU A 400 8.38 16.44 10.23
N VAL A 401 8.76 17.47 9.48
CA VAL A 401 7.85 18.55 9.07
C VAL A 401 7.80 18.62 7.57
N SER A 402 6.67 18.24 7.00
CA SER A 402 6.37 18.41 5.58
C SER A 402 5.48 19.62 5.39
N CYS A 403 5.96 20.59 4.64
CA CYS A 403 5.23 21.80 4.29
C CYS A 403 5.21 21.96 2.78
N GLN A 404 4.03 22.10 2.24
CA GLN A 404 3.84 22.03 0.82
C GLN A 404 4.36 23.28 0.08
N GLY A 405 5.06 23.07 -1.03
CA GLY A 405 5.76 24.12 -1.75
C GLY A 405 7.06 24.59 -1.08
N PHE A 406 7.45 23.93 0.03
CA PHE A 406 8.67 24.22 0.79
C PHE A 406 9.51 22.97 0.95
N VAL A 407 10.79 23.15 1.19
CA VAL A 407 11.69 22.04 1.49
C VAL A 407 11.36 21.48 2.87
N GLU A 408 11.20 20.19 2.93
CA GLU A 408 10.99 19.45 4.19
C GLU A 408 12.15 19.69 5.14
N GLY A 409 11.82 20.11 6.36
CA GLY A 409 12.79 20.22 7.45
C GLY A 409 13.07 18.84 8.04
N LYS A 410 14.34 18.50 8.17
CA LYS A 410 14.77 17.15 8.60
C LYS A 410 15.71 17.12 9.81
N ASP A 411 16.11 18.26 10.27
CA ASP A 411 17.09 18.39 11.36
C ASP A 411 16.45 19.14 12.55
N TYR A 412 15.26 18.70 12.98
CA TYR A 412 14.67 19.20 14.21
C TYR A 412 15.20 18.42 15.41
N PRO A 413 15.36 19.09 16.58
CA PRO A 413 15.68 18.38 17.82
C PRO A 413 14.59 17.36 18.15
N ASP A 414 14.99 16.23 18.70
CA ASP A 414 14.07 15.25 19.22
C ASP A 414 13.11 15.88 20.23
N LEU A 415 11.84 15.53 20.12
CA LEU A 415 10.80 15.99 21.03
C LEU A 415 10.65 15.04 22.20
N ALA A 416 11.02 15.49 23.40
CA ALA A 416 10.76 14.73 24.61
C ALA A 416 9.37 15.06 25.18
N VAL A 417 8.49 14.06 25.24
CA VAL A 417 7.17 14.14 25.86
C VAL A 417 7.22 13.39 27.18
N THR A 418 6.91 14.07 28.28
CA THR A 418 6.96 13.49 29.63
C THR A 418 5.58 13.10 30.14
N ALA A 419 5.54 12.23 31.14
CA ALA A 419 4.28 11.86 31.80
C ALA A 419 3.66 13.03 32.61
N ALA A 420 4.38 14.14 32.78
CA ALA A 420 3.93 15.28 33.56
C ALA A 420 2.90 16.17 32.81
N GLY A 421 2.68 15.95 31.54
CA GLY A 421 1.67 16.67 30.75
C GLY A 421 2.18 17.15 29.38
N ASP A 422 1.46 18.10 28.82
CA ASP A 422 1.72 18.66 27.49
C ASP A 422 3.08 19.37 27.46
N PRO A 423 3.91 19.12 26.44
CA PRO A 423 5.17 19.86 26.30
C PRO A 423 4.91 21.33 25.94
N PRO A 424 5.90 22.22 26.14
CA PRO A 424 5.78 23.60 25.63
C PRO A 424 5.47 23.62 24.14
N ALA A 425 4.75 24.68 23.71
CA ALA A 425 4.47 24.87 22.29
C ALA A 425 5.75 24.92 21.46
N GLN A 426 5.81 24.17 20.39
CA GLN A 426 6.95 24.01 19.52
C GLN A 426 6.96 25.06 18.40
N THR A 427 8.13 25.34 17.84
CA THR A 427 8.27 26.15 16.63
C THR A 427 9.18 25.44 15.67
N TRP A 428 8.67 25.18 14.47
CA TRP A 428 9.42 24.57 13.39
C TRP A 428 9.54 25.52 12.22
N MET A 429 10.67 25.49 11.54
CA MET A 429 10.94 26.38 10.42
C MET A 429 11.22 25.57 9.15
N VAL A 430 10.54 25.89 8.07
CA VAL A 430 10.77 25.30 6.75
C VAL A 430 11.41 26.33 5.82
N ALA A 431 12.18 25.87 4.82
CA ALA A 431 12.84 26.73 3.85
C ALA A 431 12.05 26.77 2.53
N ARG A 432 12.20 27.88 1.78
CA ARG A 432 11.62 27.95 0.44
C ARG A 432 12.36 26.99 -0.49
N GLY A 433 11.63 26.12 -1.16
CA GLY A 433 12.16 25.20 -2.17
C GLY A 433 12.30 25.85 -3.54
N GLY A 434 13.06 25.19 -4.41
CA GLY A 434 13.05 25.45 -5.84
C GLY A 434 11.79 24.93 -6.50
N ARG A 435 11.58 25.29 -7.77
CA ARG A 435 10.43 24.79 -8.55
C ARG A 435 10.79 24.50 -10.00
N ILE A 436 10.02 23.59 -10.59
CA ILE A 436 10.07 23.26 -12.02
C ILE A 436 8.72 23.63 -12.63
N ARG A 437 8.73 24.39 -13.70
CA ARG A 437 7.55 24.72 -14.51
C ARG A 437 7.72 24.22 -15.93
N GLY A 438 6.63 24.07 -16.64
CA GLY A 438 6.67 23.73 -18.04
C GLY A 438 5.32 23.42 -18.65
N ALA A 439 5.35 22.82 -19.82
CA ALA A 439 4.16 22.34 -20.49
C ALA A 439 4.38 20.94 -21.08
N VAL A 440 3.32 20.14 -21.05
CA VAL A 440 3.28 18.84 -21.71
C VAL A 440 2.46 18.95 -22.98
N LYS A 441 3.06 18.53 -24.12
CA LYS A 441 2.48 18.64 -25.45
C LYS A 441 2.61 17.30 -26.19
N THR A 442 1.71 17.07 -27.11
CA THR A 442 1.87 16.00 -28.12
C THR A 442 2.93 16.40 -29.14
N ALA A 443 3.38 15.46 -29.97
CA ALA A 443 4.27 15.71 -31.09
C ALA A 443 3.71 16.70 -32.12
N SER A 444 2.39 16.89 -32.19
CA SER A 444 1.72 17.90 -33.02
C SER A 444 1.66 19.29 -32.38
N GLY A 445 2.13 19.43 -31.13
CA GLY A 445 2.11 20.67 -30.37
C GLY A 445 0.82 20.94 -29.60
N ALA A 446 -0.15 20.02 -29.63
CA ALA A 446 -1.36 20.16 -28.82
C ALA A 446 -1.06 19.94 -27.34
N PRO A 447 -1.67 20.76 -26.43
CA PRO A 447 -1.51 20.55 -24.99
C PRO A 447 -2.10 19.20 -24.55
N VAL A 448 -1.54 18.62 -23.50
CA VAL A 448 -2.04 17.38 -22.89
C VAL A 448 -2.55 17.70 -21.50
N GLU A 449 -3.86 17.87 -21.38
CA GLU A 449 -4.55 18.03 -20.12
C GLU A 449 -4.45 16.78 -19.26
N GLY A 450 -4.35 16.93 -17.95
CA GLY A 450 -4.38 15.84 -16.99
C GLY A 450 -3.16 14.93 -17.04
N ALA A 451 -2.10 15.29 -17.77
CA ALA A 451 -0.86 14.54 -17.74
C ALA A 451 -0.19 14.67 -16.35
N GLU A 452 0.19 13.56 -15.77
CA GLU A 452 0.98 13.54 -14.54
C GLU A 452 2.45 13.82 -14.84
N VAL A 453 2.99 14.88 -14.28
CA VAL A 453 4.40 15.21 -14.36
C VAL A 453 5.07 14.92 -13.04
N SER A 454 6.12 14.10 -13.05
CA SER A 454 6.92 13.80 -11.87
C SER A 454 8.35 14.27 -12.05
N ALA A 455 8.91 14.88 -11.01
CA ALA A 455 10.31 15.23 -10.90
C ALA A 455 10.95 14.39 -9.80
N ARG A 456 12.03 13.67 -10.14
CA ARG A 456 12.79 12.87 -9.19
C ARG A 456 14.23 13.33 -9.21
N SER A 457 14.82 13.51 -8.04
CA SER A 457 16.23 13.84 -7.94
C SER A 457 17.12 12.85 -8.69
N ALA A 458 18.08 13.35 -9.43
CA ALA A 458 19.09 12.61 -10.17
C ALA A 458 20.52 12.93 -9.71
N GLY A 459 20.71 13.52 -8.55
CA GLY A 459 22.00 14.00 -8.05
C GLY A 459 22.45 13.36 -6.74
N GLY A 460 23.76 13.39 -6.50
CA GLY A 460 24.44 12.71 -5.39
C GLY A 460 24.32 13.35 -4.01
N ASP A 461 23.53 14.42 -3.82
CA ASP A 461 23.27 14.95 -2.48
C ASP A 461 22.20 14.10 -1.77
N PRO A 462 22.52 13.50 -0.62
CA PRO A 462 21.56 12.73 0.16
C PRO A 462 20.27 13.49 0.51
N ARG A 463 20.35 14.79 0.65
CA ARG A 463 19.18 15.66 0.92
C ARG A 463 18.31 15.83 -0.32
N ALA A 464 18.93 16.01 -1.48
CA ALA A 464 18.22 16.10 -2.75
C ALA A 464 17.61 14.76 -3.18
N GLN A 465 18.20 13.64 -2.82
CA GLN A 465 17.71 12.29 -3.20
C GLN A 465 16.30 11.96 -2.72
N ARG A 466 15.82 12.63 -1.68
CA ARG A 466 14.45 12.49 -1.17
C ARG A 466 13.50 13.50 -1.79
N SER A 467 14.04 14.51 -2.44
CA SER A 467 13.22 15.52 -3.07
C SER A 467 12.61 14.94 -4.34
N TRP A 468 11.33 14.70 -4.27
CA TRP A 468 10.51 14.36 -5.42
C TRP A 468 9.27 15.24 -5.38
N GLY A 469 8.77 15.54 -6.52
CA GLY A 469 7.54 16.30 -6.63
C GLY A 469 6.77 15.85 -7.86
N TRP A 470 5.51 16.18 -7.91
CA TRP A 470 4.68 15.94 -9.06
C TRP A 470 3.57 16.96 -9.13
N ASP A 471 3.02 17.08 -10.30
CA ASP A 471 1.87 17.94 -10.60
C ASP A 471 1.09 17.35 -11.77
N GLU A 472 -0.16 17.74 -11.91
CA GLU A 472 -1.03 17.37 -13.03
C GLU A 472 -1.19 18.59 -13.95
N CYS A 473 -1.10 18.35 -15.25
CA CYS A 473 -1.25 19.42 -16.23
C CYS A 473 -2.65 20.00 -16.26
N GLU A 474 -2.74 21.33 -16.38
CA GLU A 474 -3.97 22.05 -16.61
C GLU A 474 -4.49 21.83 -18.06
N GLU A 475 -5.66 22.38 -18.40
CA GLU A 475 -6.25 22.32 -19.75
C GLU A 475 -5.31 22.79 -20.86
N ASP A 476 -4.43 23.75 -20.56
CA ASP A 476 -3.41 24.27 -21.48
C ASP A 476 -2.12 23.45 -21.51
N GLY A 477 -2.07 22.32 -20.79
CA GLY A 477 -0.93 21.43 -20.67
C GLY A 477 0.16 21.94 -19.71
N THR A 478 -0.02 23.06 -19.00
CA THR A 478 0.99 23.61 -18.10
C THR A 478 1.02 22.89 -16.74
N PHE A 479 2.21 22.84 -16.12
CA PHE A 479 2.43 22.29 -14.79
C PHE A 479 3.40 23.11 -13.96
N ALA A 480 3.40 22.94 -12.62
CA ALA A 480 4.37 23.54 -11.70
C ALA A 480 4.62 22.63 -10.49
N ILE A 481 5.81 22.09 -10.38
CA ILE A 481 6.26 21.29 -9.23
C ILE A 481 7.06 22.20 -8.31
N GLU A 482 6.65 22.30 -7.05
CA GLU A 482 7.24 23.20 -6.04
C GLU A 482 7.84 22.41 -4.87
N GLY A 483 8.61 23.09 -4.01
CA GLY A 483 9.19 22.50 -2.80
C GLY A 483 10.40 21.62 -3.04
N LEU A 484 11.11 21.82 -4.12
CA LEU A 484 12.25 21.00 -4.50
C LEU A 484 13.55 21.48 -3.83
N VAL A 485 14.35 20.57 -3.32
CA VAL A 485 15.72 20.84 -2.87
C VAL A 485 16.60 21.18 -4.08
N ALA A 486 17.56 22.08 -3.94
CA ALA A 486 18.50 22.36 -5.01
C ALA A 486 19.22 21.08 -5.49
N GLY A 487 19.28 20.88 -6.80
CA GLY A 487 19.88 19.66 -7.37
C GLY A 487 19.42 19.38 -8.79
N ARG A 488 19.91 18.26 -9.32
CA ARG A 488 19.53 17.77 -10.65
C ARG A 488 18.31 16.86 -10.57
N TYR A 489 17.34 17.05 -11.47
CA TYR A 489 16.11 16.29 -11.52
C TYR A 489 15.91 15.63 -12.88
N LYS A 490 15.34 14.44 -12.87
CA LYS A 490 14.75 13.75 -14.02
C LYS A 490 13.25 14.02 -14.00
N VAL A 491 12.76 14.71 -15.02
CA VAL A 491 11.36 15.09 -15.16
C VAL A 491 10.72 14.22 -16.24
N SER A 492 9.60 13.61 -15.91
CA SER A 492 8.86 12.73 -16.81
C SER A 492 7.38 13.04 -16.73
N ALA A 493 6.66 12.86 -17.81
CA ALA A 493 5.21 13.02 -17.86
C ALA A 493 4.55 11.77 -18.44
N ALA A 494 3.35 11.46 -17.97
CA ALA A 494 2.53 10.38 -18.50
C ALA A 494 1.04 10.73 -18.41
N SER A 495 0.23 10.15 -19.28
CA SER A 495 -1.22 10.21 -19.19
C SER A 495 -1.82 8.84 -19.56
N GLU A 496 -3.14 8.69 -19.41
CA GLU A 496 -3.84 7.45 -19.79
C GLU A 496 -3.57 7.03 -21.26
N HIS A 497 -3.42 8.02 -22.16
CA HIS A 497 -3.22 7.77 -23.58
C HIS A 497 -1.76 7.88 -24.04
N PHE A 498 -0.86 8.34 -23.17
CA PHE A 498 0.55 8.58 -23.50
C PHE A 498 1.46 8.06 -22.37
N PRO A 499 2.27 7.03 -22.62
CA PRO A 499 3.24 6.57 -21.63
C PRO A 499 4.37 7.58 -21.43
N SER A 500 5.03 7.49 -20.29
CA SER A 500 6.19 8.32 -20.00
C SER A 500 7.26 8.23 -21.09
N PRO A 501 7.93 9.34 -21.47
CA PRO A 501 9.06 9.28 -22.41
C PRO A 501 10.12 8.27 -21.97
N LYS A 502 10.78 7.63 -22.95
CA LYS A 502 11.84 6.66 -22.67
C LYS A 502 12.99 7.29 -21.88
N ASP A 503 13.34 8.50 -22.26
CA ASP A 503 14.42 9.29 -21.67
C ASP A 503 13.81 10.51 -20.96
N PRO A 504 13.76 10.53 -19.61
CA PRO A 504 13.29 11.69 -18.85
C PRO A 504 14.14 12.94 -19.13
N VAL A 505 13.50 14.11 -19.16
CA VAL A 505 14.23 15.36 -19.32
C VAL A 505 14.98 15.68 -18.03
N GLN A 506 16.28 16.00 -18.16
CA GLN A 506 17.09 16.39 -17.02
C GLN A 506 17.12 17.91 -16.88
N VAL A 507 16.97 18.42 -15.65
CA VAL A 507 16.99 19.84 -15.34
C VAL A 507 17.66 20.07 -13.99
N ASP A 508 18.46 21.13 -13.90
CA ASP A 508 19.08 21.58 -12.66
C ASP A 508 18.22 22.65 -11.98
N VAL A 509 17.89 22.45 -10.72
CA VAL A 509 17.09 23.37 -9.90
C VAL A 509 18.01 24.04 -8.89
N ALA A 510 18.08 25.38 -8.91
CA ALA A 510 18.85 26.15 -7.95
C ALA A 510 18.06 26.31 -6.63
N GLU A 511 18.78 26.62 -5.53
CA GLU A 511 18.16 26.92 -4.24
C GLU A 511 17.15 28.07 -4.37
N SER A 512 15.89 27.80 -4.03
CA SER A 512 14.76 28.73 -4.20
C SER A 512 14.57 29.25 -5.63
N GLY A 513 15.21 28.59 -6.62
CA GLY A 513 15.19 28.97 -8.03
C GLY A 513 14.02 28.37 -8.81
N GLU A 514 13.88 28.83 -10.07
CA GLU A 514 12.91 28.27 -11.01
C GLU A 514 13.64 27.68 -12.21
N ALA A 515 13.24 26.47 -12.60
CA ALA A 515 13.68 25.82 -13.83
C ALA A 515 12.47 25.59 -14.74
N THR A 516 12.69 25.65 -16.05
CA THR A 516 11.62 25.45 -17.04
C THR A 516 11.93 24.23 -17.90
N VAL A 517 10.93 23.38 -18.14
CA VAL A 517 11.06 22.18 -18.97
C VAL A 517 9.76 21.92 -19.74
N ASP A 518 9.85 21.79 -21.05
CA ASP A 518 8.74 21.32 -21.88
C ASP A 518 8.92 19.84 -22.20
N ILE A 519 7.85 19.06 -22.10
CA ILE A 519 7.84 17.62 -22.34
C ILE A 519 6.95 17.33 -23.56
N VAL A 520 7.50 16.63 -24.55
CA VAL A 520 6.74 16.16 -25.72
C VAL A 520 6.48 14.68 -25.56
N LEU A 521 5.19 14.31 -25.52
CA LEU A 521 4.75 12.92 -25.48
C LEU A 521 4.68 12.34 -26.88
N GLU A 522 5.23 11.14 -27.06
CA GLU A 522 5.19 10.43 -28.32
C GLU A 522 3.81 9.79 -28.55
N PRO A 523 3.37 9.65 -29.82
CA PRO A 523 2.13 8.94 -30.13
C PRO A 523 2.20 7.48 -29.63
N THR A 524 1.14 7.04 -29.02
CA THR A 524 1.00 5.67 -28.60
C THR A 524 0.42 4.80 -29.72
N SER A 525 0.49 3.52 -29.48
CA SER A 525 -0.08 2.47 -30.31
C SER A 525 -1.11 1.71 -29.49
N ALA A 526 -1.84 0.83 -30.14
CA ALA A 526 -2.77 -0.04 -29.46
C ALA A 526 -2.49 -1.51 -29.78
N ILE A 527 -2.92 -2.40 -28.89
CA ILE A 527 -3.00 -3.83 -29.17
C ILE A 527 -4.46 -4.25 -28.98
N ALA A 528 -5.06 -4.76 -30.03
CA ALA A 528 -6.41 -5.32 -29.99
C ALA A 528 -6.35 -6.84 -30.22
N GLY A 529 -7.25 -7.57 -29.61
CA GLY A 529 -7.26 -9.02 -29.79
C GLY A 529 -8.42 -9.69 -29.11
N GLU A 530 -8.32 -10.99 -29.04
CA GLU A 530 -9.29 -11.84 -28.34
C GLU A 530 -8.58 -12.91 -27.53
N VAL A 531 -9.18 -13.29 -26.42
CA VAL A 531 -8.78 -14.43 -25.61
C VAL A 531 -9.86 -15.50 -25.73
N VAL A 532 -9.45 -16.69 -26.17
CA VAL A 532 -10.33 -17.85 -26.28
C VAL A 532 -9.75 -19.04 -25.49
N ASP A 533 -10.60 -19.99 -25.14
CA ASP A 533 -10.13 -21.27 -24.61
C ASP A 533 -9.72 -22.23 -25.75
N GLU A 534 -9.23 -23.43 -25.39
CA GLU A 534 -8.84 -24.47 -26.33
C GLU A 534 -9.99 -25.01 -27.20
N ARG A 535 -11.23 -24.67 -26.87
CA ARG A 535 -12.45 -25.02 -27.65
C ARG A 535 -12.91 -23.87 -28.52
N GLY A 536 -12.14 -22.75 -28.54
CA GLY A 536 -12.50 -21.55 -29.27
C GLY A 536 -13.65 -20.74 -28.67
N ARG A 537 -13.99 -21.01 -27.39
CA ARG A 537 -15.00 -20.23 -26.68
C ARG A 537 -14.32 -18.95 -26.12
N PRO A 538 -14.97 -17.79 -26.24
CA PRO A 538 -14.42 -16.56 -25.70
C PRO A 538 -14.28 -16.63 -24.16
N VAL A 539 -13.22 -16.02 -23.65
CA VAL A 539 -12.96 -15.94 -22.20
C VAL A 539 -13.02 -14.48 -21.76
N GLY A 540 -14.14 -14.12 -21.14
CA GLY A 540 -14.37 -12.79 -20.58
C GLY A 540 -13.76 -12.62 -19.16
N GLY A 541 -13.55 -11.35 -18.75
CA GLY A 541 -13.06 -10.99 -17.42
C GLY A 541 -11.60 -11.41 -17.15
N VAL A 542 -10.81 -11.63 -18.18
CA VAL A 542 -9.38 -11.96 -18.09
C VAL A 542 -8.57 -10.68 -18.19
N GLN A 543 -7.65 -10.48 -17.27
CA GLN A 543 -6.71 -9.37 -17.37
C GLN A 543 -5.68 -9.67 -18.46
N VAL A 544 -5.60 -8.81 -19.46
CA VAL A 544 -4.56 -8.87 -20.50
C VAL A 544 -3.54 -7.79 -20.21
N VAL A 545 -2.27 -8.17 -20.18
CA VAL A 545 -1.15 -7.27 -19.88
C VAL A 545 -0.20 -7.26 -21.08
N ALA A 546 0.14 -6.09 -21.56
CA ALA A 546 1.26 -5.90 -22.48
C ALA A 546 2.47 -5.37 -21.71
N THR A 547 3.63 -5.97 -21.95
CA THR A 547 4.89 -5.54 -21.34
C THR A 547 5.94 -5.28 -22.41
N GLY A 548 6.52 -4.07 -22.39
CA GLY A 548 7.60 -3.69 -23.29
C GLY A 548 8.98 -4.13 -22.82
N ALA A 549 10.02 -3.56 -23.41
CA ALA A 549 11.42 -3.87 -23.10
C ALA A 549 11.83 -3.40 -21.71
N GLN A 550 11.19 -2.34 -21.17
CA GLN A 550 11.45 -1.82 -19.84
C GLN A 550 10.50 -2.42 -18.80
N ARG A 551 10.98 -2.62 -17.59
CA ARG A 551 10.23 -3.30 -16.51
C ARG A 551 8.95 -2.56 -16.08
N TRP A 552 8.90 -1.25 -16.23
CA TRP A 552 7.74 -0.39 -15.92
C TRP A 552 6.89 -0.05 -17.15
N ASP A 553 7.26 -0.57 -18.31
CA ASP A 553 6.54 -0.37 -19.57
C ASP A 553 5.47 -1.46 -19.70
N TRP A 554 4.36 -1.25 -19.02
CA TRP A 554 3.24 -2.19 -19.02
C TRP A 554 1.90 -1.46 -19.10
N GLN A 555 0.97 -2.08 -19.82
CA GLN A 555 -0.41 -1.67 -19.90
C GLN A 555 -1.32 -2.86 -19.64
N SER A 556 -2.48 -2.66 -19.06
CA SER A 556 -3.42 -3.73 -18.80
C SER A 556 -4.87 -3.33 -19.09
N THR A 557 -5.67 -4.33 -19.45
CA THR A 557 -7.11 -4.21 -19.64
C THR A 557 -7.77 -5.54 -19.26
N LEU A 558 -9.11 -5.57 -19.18
CA LEU A 558 -9.88 -6.81 -19.06
C LEU A 558 -10.48 -7.20 -20.40
N THR A 559 -10.63 -8.50 -20.66
CA THR A 559 -11.41 -8.96 -21.81
C THR A 559 -12.89 -8.74 -21.55
N ARG A 560 -13.63 -8.35 -22.61
CA ARG A 560 -15.08 -8.37 -22.63
C ARG A 560 -15.55 -9.83 -22.69
N ASP A 561 -16.84 -10.03 -22.57
CA ASP A 561 -17.43 -11.38 -22.56
C ASP A 561 -17.29 -12.14 -23.87
N ASP A 562 -17.20 -11.40 -24.98
CA ASP A 562 -16.85 -11.94 -26.27
C ASP A 562 -15.35 -12.27 -26.40
N GLY A 563 -14.61 -12.19 -25.29
CA GLY A 563 -13.17 -12.42 -25.22
C GLY A 563 -12.34 -11.29 -25.82
N ALA A 564 -12.96 -10.29 -26.43
CA ALA A 564 -12.26 -9.21 -27.10
C ALA A 564 -11.67 -8.21 -26.10
N PHE A 565 -10.53 -7.63 -26.44
CA PHE A 565 -9.88 -6.59 -25.67
C PHE A 565 -9.20 -5.55 -26.55
N THR A 566 -8.94 -4.37 -25.99
CA THR A 566 -8.09 -3.34 -26.56
C THR A 566 -7.22 -2.75 -25.45
N LEU A 567 -5.91 -2.78 -25.66
CA LEU A 567 -4.91 -2.11 -24.85
C LEU A 567 -4.51 -0.83 -25.57
N GLU A 568 -4.85 0.31 -25.02
CA GLU A 568 -4.44 1.62 -25.48
C GLU A 568 -3.18 2.09 -24.73
N GLY A 569 -2.56 3.16 -25.19
CA GLY A 569 -1.38 3.69 -24.51
C GLY A 569 -0.14 2.80 -24.60
N VAL A 570 -0.10 1.86 -25.54
CA VAL A 570 1.03 0.93 -25.70
C VAL A 570 2.19 1.63 -26.41
N ARG A 571 3.39 1.51 -25.86
CA ARG A 571 4.61 2.00 -26.49
C ARG A 571 4.92 1.22 -27.76
N PRO A 572 5.30 1.87 -28.89
CA PRO A 572 5.80 1.18 -30.07
C PRO A 572 7.04 0.33 -29.78
N GLY A 573 7.22 -0.74 -30.54
CA GLY A 573 8.33 -1.68 -30.45
C GLY A 573 7.90 -3.09 -30.05
N ALA A 574 8.88 -3.87 -29.58
CA ALA A 574 8.65 -5.24 -29.14
C ALA A 574 7.80 -5.27 -27.85
N GLN A 575 6.66 -5.91 -27.94
CA GLN A 575 5.74 -6.10 -26.82
C GLN A 575 5.51 -7.59 -26.57
N ARG A 576 5.26 -7.94 -25.31
CA ARG A 576 4.79 -9.26 -24.90
C ARG A 576 3.39 -9.13 -24.32
N VAL A 577 2.42 -9.84 -24.87
CA VAL A 577 1.02 -9.82 -24.41
C VAL A 577 0.70 -11.11 -23.69
N ILE A 578 0.23 -10.98 -22.44
CA ILE A 578 -0.02 -12.09 -21.54
C ILE A 578 -1.44 -11.98 -21.02
N ALA A 579 -2.18 -13.08 -21.05
CA ALA A 579 -3.45 -13.19 -20.34
C ALA A 579 -3.17 -13.65 -18.91
N MET A 580 -3.73 -12.96 -17.92
CA MET A 580 -3.49 -13.23 -16.50
C MET A 580 -4.80 -13.54 -15.78
N ARG A 581 -4.75 -14.33 -14.71
CA ARG A 581 -5.88 -14.48 -13.81
C ARG A 581 -6.18 -13.13 -13.13
N GLU A 582 -7.45 -12.94 -12.77
CA GLU A 582 -7.85 -11.74 -12.03
C GLU A 582 -6.95 -11.52 -10.79
N ARG A 583 -6.37 -10.30 -10.70
CA ARG A 583 -5.66 -9.75 -9.54
C ARG A 583 -4.38 -10.45 -9.07
N GLY A 584 -3.63 -11.11 -9.94
CA GLY A 584 -2.35 -11.70 -9.53
C GLY A 584 -1.20 -11.32 -10.45
N TRP A 585 -0.27 -10.47 -9.98
CA TRP A 585 1.03 -10.31 -10.61
C TRP A 585 1.84 -11.60 -10.45
N GLY A 586 1.91 -12.41 -11.49
CA GLY A 586 2.69 -13.63 -11.52
C GLY A 586 1.93 -14.88 -11.95
N ASP A 587 0.65 -14.78 -12.22
CA ASP A 587 -0.21 -15.92 -12.56
C ASP A 587 -0.76 -15.80 -13.99
N ALA A 588 0.13 -15.93 -14.98
CA ALA A 588 -0.31 -15.98 -16.38
C ALA A 588 -1.21 -17.20 -16.63
N LEU A 589 -2.27 -17.00 -17.41
CA LEU A 589 -3.05 -18.09 -17.95
C LEU A 589 -2.20 -18.82 -18.98
N ARG A 590 -2.10 -20.13 -18.85
CA ARG A 590 -1.28 -20.95 -19.75
C ARG A 590 -1.96 -21.18 -21.08
N ALA A 591 -1.17 -21.27 -22.13
CA ALA A 591 -1.62 -21.89 -23.36
C ALA A 591 -1.82 -23.39 -23.13
N PRO A 592 -2.81 -24.03 -23.77
CA PRO A 592 -3.06 -25.47 -23.63
C PRO A 592 -1.80 -26.30 -23.93
N GLY A 593 -1.41 -27.18 -22.98
CA GLY A 593 -0.24 -28.05 -23.13
C GLY A 593 1.12 -27.41 -22.92
N SER A 594 1.18 -26.12 -22.50
CA SER A 594 2.44 -25.45 -22.15
C SER A 594 2.90 -25.85 -20.74
N SER A 595 4.22 -25.96 -20.54
CA SER A 595 4.84 -26.12 -19.22
C SER A 595 5.09 -24.76 -18.57
N ASP A 596 5.41 -24.72 -17.27
CA ASP A 596 5.76 -23.48 -16.54
C ASP A 596 6.92 -22.71 -17.16
N ASP A 597 7.71 -23.39 -17.97
CA ASP A 597 8.89 -22.88 -18.61
C ASP A 597 8.66 -22.41 -20.03
N ASP A 598 7.52 -22.78 -20.64
CA ASP A 598 7.17 -22.32 -21.96
C ASP A 598 6.61 -20.91 -21.92
N ASP A 599 7.10 -20.11 -22.83
CA ASP A 599 6.88 -18.70 -23.09
C ASP A 599 5.49 -18.20 -22.68
N GLN A 600 5.42 -17.58 -21.50
CA GLN A 600 4.18 -16.97 -21.02
C GLN A 600 3.85 -15.75 -21.89
N GLY A 601 2.87 -15.88 -22.77
CA GLY A 601 2.40 -14.80 -23.60
C GLY A 601 2.96 -14.79 -25.04
N LYS A 602 2.42 -13.90 -25.86
CA LYS A 602 2.74 -13.77 -27.28
C LYS A 602 3.55 -12.52 -27.56
N LYS A 603 4.69 -12.68 -28.21
CA LYS A 603 5.55 -11.58 -28.64
C LYS A 603 5.01 -11.00 -29.96
N LEU A 604 4.98 -9.68 -30.06
CA LEU A 604 4.61 -8.96 -31.27
C LEU A 604 5.37 -7.63 -31.37
N GLU A 605 5.52 -7.15 -32.58
CA GLU A 605 6.10 -5.84 -32.85
C GLU A 605 4.97 -4.85 -33.13
N VAL A 606 4.91 -3.77 -32.36
CA VAL A 606 3.90 -2.73 -32.46
C VAL A 606 4.49 -1.52 -33.16
N LYS A 607 3.91 -1.14 -34.32
CA LYS A 607 4.38 0.03 -35.07
C LYS A 607 3.80 1.32 -34.46
N PRO A 608 4.53 2.45 -34.56
CA PRO A 608 4.05 3.74 -34.06
C PRO A 608 2.68 4.12 -34.64
N GLY A 609 1.73 4.51 -33.79
CA GLY A 609 0.39 4.93 -34.15
C GLY A 609 -0.51 3.81 -34.72
N ALA A 610 -0.06 2.56 -34.72
CA ALA A 610 -0.81 1.44 -35.26
C ALA A 610 -1.49 0.61 -34.17
N THR A 611 -2.57 -0.09 -34.56
CA THR A 611 -3.16 -1.12 -33.74
C THR A 611 -2.65 -2.50 -34.19
N ALA A 612 -1.86 -3.14 -33.35
CA ALA A 612 -1.44 -4.53 -33.59
C ALA A 612 -2.53 -5.50 -33.16
N ARG A 613 -2.60 -6.66 -33.80
CA ARG A 613 -3.62 -7.70 -33.51
C ARG A 613 -2.97 -8.93 -32.92
N VAL A 614 -3.59 -9.49 -31.88
CA VAL A 614 -3.14 -10.71 -31.23
C VAL A 614 -4.34 -11.61 -30.88
N HIS A 615 -4.13 -12.92 -31.01
CA HIS A 615 -5.08 -13.93 -30.59
C HIS A 615 -4.39 -14.79 -29.54
N LEU A 616 -5.00 -14.88 -28.34
CA LEU A 616 -4.49 -15.64 -27.21
C LEU A 616 -5.39 -16.85 -26.95
N VAL A 617 -4.78 -18.03 -26.91
CA VAL A 617 -5.49 -19.26 -26.54
C VAL A 617 -5.04 -19.65 -25.14
N VAL A 618 -5.98 -19.81 -24.23
CA VAL A 618 -5.74 -20.16 -22.82
C VAL A 618 -6.47 -21.46 -22.46
N GLU A 619 -6.07 -22.07 -21.35
CA GLU A 619 -6.82 -23.20 -20.79
C GLU A 619 -8.24 -22.77 -20.40
N SER A 620 -9.20 -23.69 -20.55
CA SER A 620 -10.58 -23.44 -20.10
C SER A 620 -10.62 -23.15 -18.60
N ARG A 621 -11.58 -22.29 -18.20
CA ARG A 621 -11.77 -21.87 -16.80
C ARG A 621 -13.19 -22.14 -16.32
N ASP A 622 -13.78 -23.22 -16.78
CA ASP A 622 -15.14 -23.64 -16.41
C ASP A 622 -15.17 -24.63 -15.22
N GLY A 623 -14.01 -24.87 -14.62
CA GLY A 623 -13.92 -25.75 -13.46
C GLY A 623 -14.39 -25.12 -12.16
N VAL A 624 -14.99 -25.94 -11.30
CA VAL A 624 -15.45 -25.56 -9.96
C VAL A 624 -15.03 -26.61 -8.96
N ILE A 625 -14.60 -26.18 -7.77
CA ILE A 625 -14.45 -27.03 -6.58
C ILE A 625 -15.43 -26.54 -5.54
N GLN A 626 -16.24 -27.44 -5.01
CA GLN A 626 -17.27 -27.13 -4.01
C GLN A 626 -17.00 -27.91 -2.74
N GLY A 627 -17.57 -27.44 -1.62
CA GLY A 627 -17.44 -28.17 -0.38
C GLY A 627 -18.09 -27.46 0.80
N ARG A 628 -17.70 -27.92 1.97
CA ARG A 628 -18.05 -27.30 3.26
C ARG A 628 -16.83 -27.14 4.13
N VAL A 629 -16.88 -26.13 4.97
CA VAL A 629 -15.94 -25.96 6.08
C VAL A 629 -16.69 -26.24 7.37
N LEU A 630 -16.15 -27.17 8.13
CA LEU A 630 -16.71 -27.61 9.42
C LEU A 630 -15.68 -27.38 10.52
N ASP A 631 -16.13 -27.24 11.74
CA ASP A 631 -15.27 -27.33 12.91
C ASP A 631 -15.05 -28.80 13.32
N ALA A 632 -14.25 -29.06 14.36
CA ALA A 632 -13.99 -30.41 14.88
C ALA A 632 -15.23 -31.10 15.45
N GLY A 633 -16.28 -30.37 15.79
CA GLY A 633 -17.59 -30.87 16.24
C GLY A 633 -18.55 -31.16 15.10
N GLY A 634 -18.14 -30.85 13.83
CA GLY A 634 -19.01 -31.01 12.67
C GLY A 634 -19.98 -29.85 12.46
N VAL A 635 -19.82 -28.74 13.19
CA VAL A 635 -20.63 -27.52 13.02
C VAL A 635 -20.10 -26.72 11.83
N PRO A 636 -20.98 -26.18 10.96
CA PRO A 636 -20.56 -25.32 9.87
C PRO A 636 -19.79 -24.09 10.33
N VAL A 637 -18.65 -23.81 9.68
CA VAL A 637 -17.87 -22.57 9.88
C VAL A 637 -18.29 -21.56 8.82
N THR A 638 -18.95 -20.51 9.25
CA THR A 638 -19.65 -19.53 8.39
C THR A 638 -18.80 -18.30 8.04
N ASP A 639 -17.58 -18.22 8.55
CA ASP A 639 -16.63 -17.12 8.40
C ASP A 639 -15.26 -17.57 7.92
N ALA A 640 -15.20 -18.72 7.25
CA ALA A 640 -13.98 -19.21 6.65
C ALA A 640 -13.78 -18.62 5.25
N PHE A 641 -12.55 -18.22 4.97
CA PHE A 641 -12.09 -17.89 3.63
C PHE A 641 -11.51 -19.16 2.99
N VAL A 642 -11.91 -19.43 1.76
CA VAL A 642 -11.47 -20.61 1.02
C VAL A 642 -10.77 -20.20 -0.26
N ASP A 643 -9.59 -20.75 -0.48
CA ASP A 643 -8.83 -20.57 -1.71
C ASP A 643 -8.37 -21.92 -2.27
N ALA A 644 -8.07 -21.95 -3.57
CA ALA A 644 -7.61 -23.14 -4.27
C ALA A 644 -6.39 -22.80 -5.15
N GLU A 645 -5.24 -23.37 -4.83
CA GLU A 645 -4.01 -23.27 -5.62
C GLU A 645 -3.81 -24.52 -6.45
N ARG A 646 -3.56 -24.36 -7.77
CA ARG A 646 -3.27 -25.50 -8.65
C ARG A 646 -1.91 -26.08 -8.30
N GLU A 647 -1.83 -27.38 -8.08
CA GLU A 647 -0.60 -28.05 -7.64
C GLU A 647 0.53 -27.97 -8.67
N SER A 648 0.19 -28.00 -9.97
CA SER A 648 1.17 -27.79 -11.04
C SER A 648 1.74 -26.38 -11.07
N ASP A 649 1.04 -25.41 -10.48
CA ASP A 649 1.46 -24.01 -10.42
C ASP A 649 2.13 -23.68 -9.10
N SER A 650 2.04 -24.58 -8.12
CA SER A 650 2.62 -24.39 -6.80
C SER A 650 4.15 -24.40 -6.88
N ALA A 651 4.79 -23.57 -6.07
CA ALA A 651 6.23 -23.61 -5.90
C ALA A 651 6.74 -24.98 -5.39
N ALA A 652 5.87 -25.81 -4.83
CA ALA A 652 6.18 -27.18 -4.45
C ALA A 652 6.33 -28.12 -5.65
N ALA A 653 5.72 -27.82 -6.78
CA ALA A 653 5.92 -28.55 -8.04
C ALA A 653 7.22 -28.17 -8.74
N GLN A 654 7.83 -27.04 -8.38
CA GLN A 654 9.15 -26.62 -8.85
C GLN A 654 10.24 -27.27 -7.99
N PRO A 655 11.35 -27.75 -8.58
CA PRO A 655 12.46 -28.24 -7.81
C PRO A 655 12.98 -27.15 -6.84
N GLY A 656 12.74 -27.34 -5.54
CA GLY A 656 13.18 -26.40 -4.52
C GLY A 656 12.13 -25.74 -3.62
N GLY A 657 10.88 -25.97 -3.85
CA GLY A 657 9.69 -25.85 -2.98
C GLY A 657 9.57 -24.86 -1.84
N ALA A 658 10.12 -23.66 -1.96
CA ALA A 658 9.99 -22.66 -0.91
C ALA A 658 9.20 -21.45 -1.41
N ALA A 659 7.93 -21.41 -1.24
CA ALA A 659 7.12 -20.19 -1.18
C ALA A 659 5.61 -20.46 -1.21
N ARG A 660 5.14 -21.46 -0.49
CA ARG A 660 3.70 -21.64 -0.24
C ARG A 660 3.07 -20.38 0.38
N SER A 661 3.86 -19.63 1.18
CA SER A 661 3.36 -18.50 1.96
C SER A 661 3.17 -17.20 1.17
N MET A 662 3.95 -16.94 0.14
CA MET A 662 3.80 -15.69 -0.63
C MET A 662 2.73 -15.76 -1.72
N ARG A 663 2.42 -16.95 -2.25
CA ARG A 663 1.41 -17.09 -3.30
C ARG A 663 -0.01 -17.04 -2.78
N TRP A 664 -0.27 -17.58 -1.59
CA TRP A 664 -1.57 -17.51 -0.95
C TRP A 664 -2.06 -16.06 -0.70
N ALA A 665 -1.13 -15.14 -0.44
CA ALA A 665 -1.44 -13.76 -0.17
C ALA A 665 -1.78 -12.91 -1.41
N TRP A 666 -1.47 -13.39 -2.62
CA TRP A 666 -1.50 -12.56 -3.83
C TRP A 666 -2.29 -13.13 -5.01
N ALA A 667 -2.62 -14.42 -5.00
CA ALA A 667 -3.07 -15.10 -6.21
C ALA A 667 -4.58 -15.00 -6.48
N ARG A 668 -5.43 -14.89 -5.46
CA ARG A 668 -6.90 -14.83 -5.60
C ARG A 668 -7.56 -14.10 -4.44
N THR A 669 -8.73 -13.49 -4.71
CA THR A 669 -9.65 -13.12 -3.64
C THR A 669 -10.28 -14.43 -3.13
N PRO A 670 -10.07 -14.82 -1.86
CA PRO A 670 -10.64 -16.04 -1.34
C PRO A 670 -12.17 -15.94 -1.30
N VAL A 671 -12.82 -17.07 -1.45
CA VAL A 671 -14.28 -17.20 -1.34
C VAL A 671 -14.64 -17.32 0.13
N LEU A 672 -15.60 -16.53 0.60
CA LEU A 672 -16.13 -16.66 1.96
C LEU A 672 -17.18 -17.78 2.00
N THR A 673 -17.21 -18.58 3.09
CA THR A 673 -18.25 -19.56 3.31
C THR A 673 -19.60 -18.91 3.60
N ASP A 674 -20.69 -19.56 3.15
CA ASP A 674 -22.05 -19.12 3.44
C ASP A 674 -22.51 -19.51 4.87
N THR A 675 -23.78 -19.24 5.18
CA THR A 675 -24.38 -19.53 6.48
C THR A 675 -24.44 -21.03 6.83
N GLU A 676 -24.27 -21.92 5.86
CA GLU A 676 -24.21 -23.37 6.03
C GLU A 676 -22.77 -23.90 5.91
N GLY A 677 -21.76 -23.00 5.93
CA GLY A 677 -20.35 -23.32 5.78
C GLY A 677 -19.98 -23.81 4.38
N ARG A 678 -20.85 -23.66 3.38
CA ARG A 678 -20.57 -24.10 1.99
C ARG A 678 -19.72 -23.07 1.26
N PHE A 679 -18.92 -23.56 0.32
CA PHE A 679 -18.15 -22.72 -0.60
C PHE A 679 -18.20 -23.28 -2.02
N ALA A 680 -17.94 -22.41 -2.98
CA ALA A 680 -17.70 -22.76 -4.37
C ALA A 680 -16.57 -21.91 -4.92
N VAL A 681 -15.42 -22.51 -5.21
CA VAL A 681 -14.31 -21.84 -5.90
C VAL A 681 -14.47 -22.15 -7.38
N ASP A 682 -14.87 -21.17 -8.14
CA ASP A 682 -15.13 -21.26 -9.57
C ASP A 682 -13.96 -20.77 -10.44
N ARG A 683 -14.16 -20.74 -11.76
CA ARG A 683 -13.17 -20.28 -12.74
C ARG A 683 -11.82 -20.98 -12.61
N LEU A 684 -11.83 -22.28 -12.34
CA LEU A 684 -10.64 -23.10 -12.23
C LEU A 684 -10.27 -23.70 -13.57
N SER A 685 -8.98 -23.69 -13.91
CA SER A 685 -8.44 -24.46 -15.04
C SER A 685 -8.37 -25.96 -14.70
N PRO A 686 -8.37 -26.86 -15.69
CA PRO A 686 -8.25 -28.29 -15.44
C PRO A 686 -7.00 -28.63 -14.61
N GLY A 687 -7.12 -29.53 -13.65
CA GLY A 687 -5.98 -29.92 -12.81
C GLY A 687 -6.37 -30.40 -11.42
N ARG A 688 -5.33 -30.59 -10.61
CA ARG A 688 -5.45 -30.86 -9.17
C ARG A 688 -5.07 -29.62 -8.38
N TYR A 689 -5.73 -29.44 -7.26
CA TYR A 689 -5.61 -28.26 -6.43
C TYR A 689 -5.35 -28.61 -4.98
N THR A 690 -4.57 -27.78 -4.33
CA THR A 690 -4.53 -27.67 -2.88
C THR A 690 -5.60 -26.65 -2.47
N VAL A 691 -6.62 -27.09 -1.75
CA VAL A 691 -7.71 -26.25 -1.24
C VAL A 691 -7.44 -25.95 0.22
N ARG A 692 -7.42 -24.66 0.57
CA ARG A 692 -7.20 -24.19 1.94
C ARG A 692 -8.43 -23.43 2.42
N ALA A 693 -8.90 -23.76 3.62
CA ALA A 693 -9.86 -22.94 4.35
C ALA A 693 -9.19 -22.36 5.58
N PHE A 694 -9.42 -21.10 5.87
CA PHE A 694 -8.86 -20.43 7.04
C PHE A 694 -9.81 -19.35 7.56
N ARG A 695 -9.76 -19.11 8.87
CA ARG A 695 -10.37 -17.94 9.49
C ARG A 695 -9.31 -16.88 9.67
N ARG A 696 -9.62 -15.64 9.36
CA ARG A 696 -8.66 -14.55 9.58
C ARG A 696 -8.30 -14.46 11.06
N GLY A 697 -7.02 -14.74 11.38
CA GLY A 697 -6.54 -14.82 12.75
C GLY A 697 -7.07 -15.97 13.58
N GLY A 698 -7.65 -17.00 12.94
CA GLY A 698 -8.14 -18.23 13.57
C GLY A 698 -7.41 -19.46 13.06
N GLY A 699 -8.09 -20.60 13.05
CA GLY A 699 -7.57 -21.88 12.57
C GLY A 699 -7.58 -22.02 11.05
N GLU A 700 -6.96 -23.07 10.57
CA GLU A 700 -6.91 -23.40 9.14
C GLU A 700 -7.08 -24.91 8.89
N SER A 701 -7.42 -25.24 7.67
CA SER A 701 -7.46 -26.62 7.15
C SER A 701 -7.03 -26.63 5.69
N THR A 702 -6.33 -27.68 5.28
CA THR A 702 -5.83 -27.83 3.91
C THR A 702 -6.12 -29.23 3.39
N ALA A 703 -6.59 -29.33 2.15
CA ALA A 703 -6.73 -30.59 1.41
C ALA A 703 -5.93 -30.53 0.12
N GLU A 704 -5.06 -31.50 -0.11
CA GLU A 704 -4.22 -31.64 -1.29
C GLU A 704 -4.82 -32.63 -2.30
N GLY A 705 -4.42 -32.52 -3.57
CA GLY A 705 -4.83 -33.45 -4.62
C GLY A 705 -6.30 -33.34 -5.06
N VAL A 706 -6.98 -32.24 -4.74
CA VAL A 706 -8.42 -32.05 -5.06
C VAL A 706 -8.58 -31.81 -6.56
N ALA A 707 -9.26 -32.71 -7.27
CA ALA A 707 -9.52 -32.52 -8.68
C ALA A 707 -10.63 -31.49 -8.92
N VAL A 708 -10.55 -30.76 -10.01
CA VAL A 708 -11.64 -29.88 -10.46
C VAL A 708 -12.90 -30.72 -10.68
N GLY A 709 -14.04 -30.17 -10.29
CA GLY A 709 -15.34 -30.86 -10.31
C GLY A 709 -15.63 -31.71 -9.07
N SER A 710 -14.66 -31.83 -8.15
CA SER A 710 -14.81 -32.56 -6.89
C SER A 710 -15.55 -31.74 -5.83
N ARG A 711 -16.06 -32.47 -4.83
CA ARG A 711 -16.51 -31.92 -3.56
C ARG A 711 -15.54 -32.28 -2.46
N VAL A 712 -15.17 -31.31 -1.61
CA VAL A 712 -14.25 -31.49 -0.49
C VAL A 712 -14.79 -30.84 0.77
N ASP A 713 -14.85 -31.59 1.87
CA ASP A 713 -15.17 -31.03 3.18
C ASP A 713 -13.85 -30.80 3.94
N LEU A 714 -13.69 -29.60 4.49
CA LEU A 714 -12.52 -29.14 5.21
C LEU A 714 -12.87 -28.98 6.69
N THR A 715 -12.05 -29.52 7.60
CA THR A 715 -12.27 -29.39 9.02
C THR A 715 -11.25 -28.48 9.66
N ILE A 716 -11.69 -27.29 10.11
CA ILE A 716 -10.87 -26.40 10.91
C ILE A 716 -10.71 -26.99 12.31
N ARG A 717 -9.46 -27.23 12.68
CA ARG A 717 -9.13 -27.84 13.96
C ARG A 717 -9.15 -26.80 15.09
N PRO A 718 -9.34 -27.25 16.36
CA PRO A 718 -9.27 -26.37 17.51
C PRO A 718 -7.95 -25.59 17.55
N THR A 719 -8.06 -24.31 17.81
CA THR A 719 -6.92 -23.41 17.96
C THR A 719 -6.52 -23.29 19.42
N GLY A 720 -5.25 -23.02 19.64
CA GLY A 720 -4.70 -22.80 20.98
C GLY A 720 -4.31 -21.35 21.20
N SER A 721 -3.61 -21.10 22.30
CA SER A 721 -3.09 -19.78 22.64
C SER A 721 -1.69 -19.85 23.21
N ILE A 722 -0.90 -18.79 22.99
CA ILE A 722 0.42 -18.62 23.59
C ILE A 722 0.40 -17.31 24.39
N ALA A 723 0.69 -17.41 25.71
CA ALA A 723 0.72 -16.29 26.63
C ALA A 723 2.05 -16.18 27.36
N GLY A 724 2.47 -14.96 27.68
CA GLY A 724 3.73 -14.75 28.36
C GLY A 724 3.99 -13.29 28.71
N ALA A 725 5.27 -12.98 28.88
CA ALA A 725 5.73 -11.63 29.19
C ALA A 725 6.97 -11.25 28.39
N VAL A 726 6.98 -10.01 27.93
CA VAL A 726 8.15 -9.34 27.40
C VAL A 726 8.88 -8.67 28.54
N VAL A 727 10.16 -9.02 28.74
CA VAL A 727 11.01 -8.47 29.80
C VAL A 727 12.22 -7.79 29.19
N VAL A 728 12.68 -6.73 29.83
CA VAL A 728 13.90 -6.01 29.44
C VAL A 728 15.11 -6.64 30.14
N ALA A 729 16.27 -6.65 29.51
CA ALA A 729 17.49 -7.13 30.14
C ALA A 729 17.77 -6.36 31.45
N ALA A 730 18.31 -7.06 32.45
CA ALA A 730 18.55 -6.48 33.76
C ALA A 730 19.37 -5.19 33.68
N GLY A 731 18.86 -4.10 34.24
CA GLY A 731 19.47 -2.76 34.24
C GLY A 731 18.99 -1.81 33.13
N VAL A 732 18.03 -2.20 32.26
CA VAL A 732 17.60 -1.39 31.11
C VAL A 732 16.20 -0.78 31.28
N GLY A 733 15.57 -0.87 32.45
CA GLY A 733 14.33 -0.14 32.74
C GLY A 733 13.08 -0.99 32.91
N ALA A 734 11.90 -0.35 32.85
CA ALA A 734 10.59 -0.97 33.01
C ALA A 734 10.16 -1.70 31.72
N PRO A 735 9.19 -2.64 31.80
CA PRO A 735 8.58 -3.23 30.61
C PRO A 735 8.08 -2.15 29.63
N PRO A 736 8.18 -2.38 28.30
CA PRO A 736 7.81 -1.36 27.32
C PRO A 736 6.31 -1.06 27.39
N ASP A 737 5.95 0.21 27.34
CA ASP A 737 4.55 0.65 27.28
C ASP A 737 3.86 0.19 25.97
N ARG A 738 4.61 0.08 24.87
CA ARG A 738 4.15 -0.40 23.57
C ARG A 738 5.13 -1.41 23.00
N PHE A 739 4.63 -2.54 22.54
CA PHE A 739 5.42 -3.55 21.85
C PHE A 739 4.52 -4.37 20.89
N SER A 740 5.12 -5.04 19.95
CA SER A 740 4.44 -5.98 19.06
C SER A 740 4.99 -7.39 19.26
N ILE A 741 4.12 -8.39 19.09
CA ILE A 741 4.49 -9.79 19.01
C ILE A 741 4.12 -10.30 17.64
N THR A 742 5.10 -10.83 16.92
CA THR A 742 4.90 -11.54 15.66
C THR A 742 5.10 -13.03 15.91
N VAL A 743 4.07 -13.82 15.61
CA VAL A 743 4.12 -15.29 15.64
C VAL A 743 4.23 -15.76 14.21
N SER A 744 5.26 -16.53 13.87
CA SER A 744 5.48 -17.05 12.52
C SER A 744 5.82 -18.55 12.53
N ASP A 745 5.33 -19.27 11.51
CA ASP A 745 5.74 -20.62 11.13
C ASP A 745 6.13 -20.58 9.64
N ASP A 746 7.43 -20.44 9.37
CA ASP A 746 7.95 -20.27 8.01
C ASP A 746 7.70 -21.50 7.13
N LYS A 747 7.57 -22.70 7.72
CA LYS A 747 7.29 -23.95 6.98
C LYS A 747 5.88 -23.99 6.43
N ARG A 748 4.92 -23.38 7.15
CA ARG A 748 3.51 -23.29 6.76
C ARG A 748 3.15 -21.97 6.12
N GLY A 749 4.07 -21.00 6.14
CA GLY A 749 3.80 -19.63 5.69
C GLY A 749 2.82 -18.87 6.58
N PHE A 750 2.69 -19.26 7.82
CA PHE A 750 1.86 -18.57 8.79
C PHE A 750 2.65 -17.39 9.39
N SER A 751 2.05 -16.22 9.44
CA SER A 751 2.58 -15.08 10.17
C SER A 751 1.44 -14.19 10.65
N ARG A 752 1.47 -13.82 11.93
CA ARG A 752 0.51 -12.90 12.54
C ARG A 752 1.22 -12.00 13.53
N SER A 753 0.95 -10.70 13.47
CA SER A 753 1.49 -9.71 14.38
C SER A 753 0.37 -9.02 15.15
N GLU A 754 0.56 -8.82 16.44
CA GLU A 754 -0.34 -8.04 17.29
C GLU A 754 0.45 -7.02 18.11
N SER A 755 -0.10 -5.81 18.26
CA SER A 755 0.44 -4.77 19.12
C SER A 755 -0.14 -4.86 20.52
N PHE A 756 0.64 -4.51 21.52
CA PHE A 756 0.26 -4.49 22.93
C PHE A 756 0.59 -3.12 23.52
N PHE A 757 -0.37 -2.58 24.27
CA PHE A 757 -0.26 -1.24 24.84
C PHE A 757 -0.51 -1.27 26.35
N ARG A 758 0.48 -0.85 27.14
CA ARG A 758 0.46 -0.73 28.61
C ARG A 758 -0.04 -1.96 29.34
N THR A 759 0.35 -3.14 28.85
CA THR A 759 0.01 -4.42 29.48
C THR A 759 1.00 -4.83 30.57
N GLY A 760 2.01 -4.00 30.89
CA GLY A 760 3.10 -4.37 31.81
C GLY A 760 4.02 -5.44 31.24
N GLY A 761 4.13 -5.53 29.93
CA GLY A 761 4.87 -6.55 29.21
C GLY A 761 4.07 -7.84 28.92
N ALA A 762 2.89 -8.02 29.52
CA ALA A 762 2.10 -9.23 29.30
C ALA A 762 1.52 -9.26 27.87
N PHE A 763 1.53 -10.46 27.25
CA PHE A 763 0.91 -10.69 25.95
C PHE A 763 0.12 -12.01 25.94
N THR A 764 -0.89 -12.08 25.08
CA THR A 764 -1.64 -13.30 24.76
C THR A 764 -1.96 -13.31 23.28
N MET A 765 -1.47 -14.32 22.56
CA MET A 765 -1.79 -14.58 21.16
C MET A 765 -2.79 -15.74 21.13
N ARG A 766 -4.05 -15.45 20.78
CA ARG A 766 -5.15 -16.42 20.75
C ARG A 766 -5.36 -16.99 19.34
N ASP A 767 -6.13 -18.05 19.26
CA ASP A 767 -6.59 -18.68 18.02
C ASP A 767 -5.45 -19.03 17.05
N LEU A 768 -4.38 -19.60 17.60
CA LEU A 768 -3.26 -20.12 16.84
C LEU A 768 -3.50 -21.58 16.45
N PRO A 769 -3.21 -21.99 15.21
CA PRO A 769 -3.23 -23.41 14.87
C PRO A 769 -2.11 -24.16 15.62
N ALA A 770 -2.24 -25.48 15.75
CA ALA A 770 -1.14 -26.29 16.28
C ALA A 770 0.10 -26.16 15.38
N GLY A 771 1.29 -26.02 15.96
CA GLY A 771 2.53 -25.83 15.19
C GLY A 771 3.74 -25.47 16.02
N SER A 772 4.87 -25.27 15.34
CA SER A 772 6.10 -24.75 15.96
C SER A 772 6.30 -23.32 15.51
N PHE A 773 6.20 -22.39 16.44
CA PHE A 773 6.20 -20.96 16.15
C PHE A 773 7.46 -20.28 16.64
N LYS A 774 7.96 -19.36 15.85
CA LYS A 774 8.86 -18.31 16.30
C LYS A 774 8.02 -17.13 16.77
N LEU A 775 8.19 -16.74 18.02
CA LEU A 775 7.60 -15.53 18.60
C LEU A 775 8.67 -14.46 18.65
N ALA A 776 8.49 -13.37 17.94
CA ALA A 776 9.39 -12.23 17.93
C ALA A 776 8.69 -11.02 18.57
N ALA A 777 9.28 -10.50 19.62
CA ALA A 777 8.87 -9.25 20.26
C ALA A 777 9.68 -8.10 19.72
N SER A 778 9.05 -6.96 19.45
CA SER A 778 9.71 -5.72 19.04
C SER A 778 9.14 -4.54 19.83
N ALA A 779 10.03 -3.76 20.42
CA ALA A 779 9.72 -2.56 21.19
C ALA A 779 10.74 -1.44 20.90
N ALA A 780 10.45 -0.20 21.31
CA ALA A 780 11.40 0.92 21.16
C ALA A 780 12.76 0.61 21.82
N GLY A 781 12.75 -0.09 22.94
CA GLY A 781 13.95 -0.46 23.69
C GLY A 781 14.72 -1.68 23.21
N GLY A 782 14.24 -2.39 22.17
CA GLY A 782 14.91 -3.57 21.64
C GLY A 782 13.99 -4.63 21.08
N ASP A 783 14.61 -5.71 20.61
CA ASP A 783 13.93 -6.86 20.02
C ASP A 783 14.33 -8.15 20.76
N GLY A 784 13.47 -9.18 20.68
CA GLY A 784 13.75 -10.48 21.25
C GLY A 784 12.93 -11.57 20.59
N SER A 785 13.37 -12.81 20.64
CA SER A 785 12.57 -13.92 20.11
C SER A 785 12.78 -15.21 20.87
N ILE A 786 11.76 -16.06 20.83
CA ILE A 786 11.77 -17.43 21.35
C ILE A 786 11.09 -18.35 20.34
N THR A 787 11.27 -19.65 20.52
CA THR A 787 10.52 -20.68 19.78
C THR A 787 9.61 -21.41 20.74
N ALA A 788 8.37 -21.66 20.36
CA ALA A 788 7.40 -22.38 21.15
C ALA A 788 6.62 -23.37 20.27
N ALA A 789 6.38 -24.57 20.78
CA ALA A 789 5.53 -25.57 20.14
C ALA A 789 4.15 -25.54 20.79
N LEU A 790 3.10 -25.55 19.99
CA LEU A 790 1.72 -25.48 20.41
C LEU A 790 0.97 -26.70 19.88
N SER A 791 0.34 -27.46 20.77
CA SER A 791 -0.54 -28.56 20.42
C SER A 791 -1.94 -28.06 20.08
N GLU A 792 -2.76 -28.90 19.46
CA GLU A 792 -4.14 -28.58 19.11
C GLU A 792 -4.98 -28.28 20.37
N GLY A 793 -5.59 -27.08 20.40
CA GLY A 793 -6.41 -26.61 21.52
C GLY A 793 -5.63 -26.24 22.80
N GLU A 794 -4.30 -26.28 22.78
CA GLU A 794 -3.47 -26.01 23.95
C GLU A 794 -3.46 -24.51 24.32
N SER A 795 -3.41 -24.23 25.64
CA SER A 795 -3.14 -22.91 26.18
C SER A 795 -1.74 -22.91 26.82
N LEU A 796 -0.74 -22.50 26.05
CA LEU A 796 0.65 -22.47 26.44
C LEU A 796 0.96 -21.15 27.17
N GLY A 797 1.12 -21.18 28.49
CA GLY A 797 1.44 -20.00 29.29
C GLY A 797 2.92 -19.89 29.66
N GLY A 798 3.27 -18.81 30.37
CA GLY A 798 4.57 -18.61 31.00
C GLY A 798 5.74 -18.35 30.05
N GLN A 799 5.47 -18.02 28.80
CA GLN A 799 6.52 -17.70 27.83
C GLN A 799 7.21 -16.39 28.17
N THR A 800 8.53 -16.35 28.16
CA THR A 800 9.28 -15.13 28.46
C THR A 800 10.15 -14.73 27.27
N ILE A 801 9.88 -13.57 26.70
CA ILE A 801 10.70 -12.98 25.63
C ILE A 801 11.54 -11.86 26.23
N ARG A 802 12.86 -12.03 26.19
CA ARG A 802 13.80 -11.02 26.67
C ARG A 802 14.17 -10.09 25.53
N LEU A 803 13.96 -8.80 25.70
CA LEU A 803 14.43 -7.79 24.76
C LEU A 803 15.92 -7.55 24.93
N GLU A 804 16.62 -7.56 23.83
CA GLU A 804 18.01 -7.14 23.72
C GLU A 804 18.06 -5.70 23.25
N GLY A 805 18.89 -4.88 23.88
CA GLY A 805 19.01 -3.45 23.57
C GLY A 805 19.49 -3.24 22.12
N ARG A 806 19.03 -2.15 21.53
CA ARG A 806 19.43 -1.77 20.18
C ARG A 806 20.90 -1.34 20.14
N ALA A 807 21.49 -1.44 18.97
CA ALA A 807 22.89 -1.18 18.70
C ALA A 807 23.06 -0.19 17.55
N THR A 808 24.27 0.29 17.36
CA THR A 808 24.68 1.05 16.18
C THR A 808 25.61 0.19 15.34
N VAL A 809 25.38 0.14 14.02
CA VAL A 809 26.24 -0.56 13.08
C VAL A 809 26.91 0.43 12.15
N THR A 810 28.22 0.40 12.10
CA THR A 810 29.03 1.19 11.17
C THR A 810 29.79 0.30 10.21
N GLY A 811 30.16 0.83 9.06
CA GLY A 811 30.94 0.10 8.07
C GLY A 811 31.25 0.95 6.85
N ARG A 812 31.77 0.32 5.80
CA ARG A 812 32.11 0.99 4.54
C ARG A 812 31.68 0.18 3.34
N VAL A 813 30.95 0.78 2.41
CA VAL A 813 30.55 0.16 1.14
C VAL A 813 31.67 0.31 0.13
N VAL A 814 32.11 -0.80 -0.47
CA VAL A 814 33.23 -0.82 -1.44
C VAL A 814 32.87 -1.67 -2.67
N ALA A 815 33.44 -1.28 -3.82
CA ALA A 815 33.29 -2.02 -5.06
C ALA A 815 34.07 -3.32 -5.06
N LEU A 816 33.46 -4.43 -5.50
CA LEU A 816 34.08 -5.77 -5.58
C LEU A 816 35.35 -5.80 -6.46
N ASP A 817 35.36 -5.06 -7.56
CA ASP A 817 36.41 -5.09 -8.59
C ASP A 817 37.61 -4.22 -8.22
N SER A 818 37.42 -3.13 -7.48
CA SER A 818 38.45 -2.12 -7.27
C SER A 818 38.74 -1.79 -5.82
N GLY A 819 37.89 -2.25 -4.87
CA GLY A 819 37.97 -1.87 -3.47
C GLY A 819 37.71 -0.37 -3.19
N LYS A 820 37.27 0.39 -4.22
CA LYS A 820 36.99 1.81 -4.08
C LYS A 820 35.75 2.03 -3.25
N PRO A 821 35.70 3.06 -2.40
CA PRO A 821 34.50 3.40 -1.66
C PRO A 821 33.37 3.83 -2.59
N LEU A 822 32.15 3.47 -2.23
CA LEU A 822 30.94 3.77 -2.97
C LEU A 822 29.99 4.61 -2.12
N ALA A 823 29.65 5.79 -2.61
CA ALA A 823 28.67 6.67 -2.02
C ALA A 823 27.24 6.34 -2.45
N GLY A 824 26.23 6.79 -1.68
CA GLY A 824 24.84 6.73 -2.10
C GLY A 824 24.19 5.35 -1.93
N PHE A 825 24.76 4.46 -1.12
CA PHE A 825 24.11 3.20 -0.74
C PHE A 825 23.31 3.38 0.54
N ARG A 826 22.02 3.11 0.48
CA ARG A 826 21.19 3.06 1.67
C ARG A 826 21.33 1.70 2.34
N MET A 827 21.81 1.72 3.57
CA MET A 827 22.12 0.52 4.35
C MET A 827 21.01 0.22 5.36
N HIS A 828 20.74 -1.06 5.56
CA HIS A 828 19.76 -1.58 6.52
C HIS A 828 20.38 -2.73 7.28
N VAL A 829 20.01 -2.82 8.55
CA VAL A 829 20.39 -3.94 9.41
C VAL A 829 19.13 -4.63 9.89
N SER A 830 19.02 -5.92 9.64
CA SER A 830 17.88 -6.73 10.08
C SER A 830 18.34 -8.08 10.64
N PRO A 831 17.57 -8.72 11.53
CA PRO A 831 17.88 -10.08 11.96
C PRO A 831 17.99 -11.01 10.77
N VAL A 832 18.89 -12.00 10.85
CA VAL A 832 18.98 -13.05 9.84
C VAL A 832 17.70 -13.85 9.83
N LYS A 833 17.02 -13.92 8.67
CA LYS A 833 15.89 -14.81 8.42
C LYS A 833 16.38 -15.94 7.51
N GLY A 834 16.01 -17.15 7.84
CA GLY A 834 16.20 -18.29 6.95
C GLY A 834 15.58 -18.02 5.57
N GLY A 835 16.15 -18.63 4.50
CA GLY A 835 15.63 -18.54 3.15
C GLY A 835 15.87 -17.25 2.37
N GLY A 836 16.66 -16.33 2.88
CA GLY A 836 17.14 -15.15 2.14
C GLY A 836 16.08 -14.06 1.86
N GLY A 837 14.92 -14.11 2.51
CA GLY A 837 13.89 -13.08 2.39
C GLY A 837 14.34 -11.74 2.98
N PHE A 838 14.18 -10.66 2.22
CA PHE A 838 14.45 -9.30 2.69
C PHE A 838 13.16 -8.67 3.20
N SER A 839 13.22 -8.13 4.41
CA SER A 839 12.26 -7.12 4.86
C SER A 839 12.97 -5.78 4.86
N PHE A 840 12.68 -4.93 3.89
CA PHE A 840 13.13 -3.55 3.92
C PHE A 840 12.10 -2.75 4.73
N ARG A 841 12.50 -2.27 5.90
CA ARG A 841 11.87 -1.08 6.47
C ARG A 841 12.59 0.11 5.84
N THR A 842 11.90 0.90 5.08
CA THR A 842 12.39 2.18 4.60
C THR A 842 12.14 3.20 5.70
N ASP A 843 13.05 3.30 6.66
CA ASP A 843 13.17 4.54 7.41
C ASP A 843 13.82 5.55 6.48
N ASP A 844 12.99 6.37 5.86
CA ASP A 844 13.44 7.39 4.93
C ASP A 844 13.96 8.65 5.63
N SER A 845 13.82 8.74 6.95
CA SER A 845 14.19 9.92 7.74
C SER A 845 15.69 9.97 8.08
N ASN A 846 16.38 8.84 8.22
CA ASN A 846 17.78 8.79 8.61
C ASN A 846 18.73 8.83 7.41
N THR A 847 19.54 9.91 7.28
CA THR A 847 20.55 10.03 6.22
C THR A 847 21.88 9.38 6.58
N ARG A 848 22.16 9.09 7.87
CA ARG A 848 23.40 8.46 8.32
C ARG A 848 23.53 7.02 7.82
N ASN A 849 22.40 6.37 7.54
CA ASN A 849 22.38 5.05 6.93
C ASN A 849 22.71 5.04 5.42
N ILE A 850 23.04 6.21 4.84
CA ILE A 850 23.46 6.34 3.45
C ILE A 850 24.99 6.47 3.42
N SER A 851 25.66 5.64 2.60
CA SER A 851 27.11 5.72 2.48
C SER A 851 27.56 7.05 1.91
N GLY A 852 28.51 7.70 2.58
CA GLY A 852 29.13 8.95 2.18
C GLY A 852 30.15 8.79 1.05
N PRO A 853 30.82 9.88 0.61
CA PRO A 853 31.86 9.83 -0.43
C PRO A 853 33.04 8.91 -0.12
N ASP A 854 33.31 8.66 1.16
CA ASP A 854 34.31 7.71 1.66
C ASP A 854 33.75 6.28 1.83
N GLY A 855 32.51 6.05 1.41
CA GLY A 855 31.78 4.79 1.53
C GLY A 855 31.25 4.50 2.92
N ARG A 856 31.53 5.32 3.94
CA ARG A 856 31.11 5.07 5.31
C ARG A 856 29.62 5.27 5.52
N PHE A 857 29.02 4.43 6.37
CA PHE A 857 27.63 4.51 6.78
C PHE A 857 27.48 4.21 8.26
N GLU A 858 26.37 4.66 8.84
CA GLU A 858 25.99 4.41 10.24
C GLU A 858 24.49 4.07 10.27
N VAL A 859 24.16 2.91 10.83
CA VAL A 859 22.76 2.47 11.04
C VAL A 859 22.52 2.42 12.53
N GLU A 860 21.77 3.38 13.02
CA GLU A 860 21.30 3.45 14.42
C GLU A 860 20.11 2.49 14.63
N ASN A 861 19.81 2.20 15.89
CA ASN A 861 18.68 1.35 16.28
C ASN A 861 18.69 -0.06 15.63
N ALA A 862 19.86 -0.55 15.29
CA ALA A 862 20.04 -1.88 14.72
C ALA A 862 19.71 -2.98 15.74
N PRO A 863 19.14 -4.12 15.34
CA PRO A 863 18.94 -5.26 16.21
C PRO A 863 20.28 -5.84 16.65
N ALA A 864 20.37 -6.29 17.90
CA ALA A 864 21.51 -7.03 18.41
C ALA A 864 21.48 -8.50 17.98
N GLY A 865 22.61 -9.19 18.12
CA GLY A 865 22.76 -10.59 17.77
C GLY A 865 23.22 -10.81 16.33
N ARG A 866 22.82 -11.90 15.73
CA ARG A 866 23.19 -12.25 14.36
C ARG A 866 22.30 -11.52 13.37
N VAL A 867 22.89 -10.67 12.54
CA VAL A 867 22.19 -9.79 11.61
C VAL A 867 22.72 -9.91 10.20
N GLN A 868 21.89 -9.53 9.25
CA GLN A 868 22.32 -9.19 7.91
C GLN A 868 22.37 -7.67 7.76
N VAL A 869 23.48 -7.19 7.24
CA VAL A 869 23.70 -5.82 6.79
C VAL A 869 23.48 -5.82 5.27
N ALA A 870 22.47 -5.12 4.81
CA ALA A 870 22.09 -5.10 3.40
C ALA A 870 21.94 -3.67 2.91
N GLY A 871 22.18 -3.42 1.64
CA GLY A 871 22.06 -2.09 1.08
C GLY A 871 21.80 -2.10 -0.42
N PHE A 872 21.36 -0.97 -0.91
CA PHE A 872 21.11 -0.76 -2.33
C PHE A 872 21.40 0.69 -2.69
N PRO A 873 21.87 0.93 -3.94
CA PRO A 873 22.12 2.30 -4.38
C PRO A 873 20.81 3.08 -4.44
N ILE A 874 20.83 4.29 -3.95
CA ILE A 874 19.65 5.18 -3.98
C ILE A 874 19.37 5.58 -5.42
N GLU A 875 20.41 5.96 -6.17
CA GLU A 875 20.34 6.17 -7.62
C GLU A 875 20.39 4.83 -8.37
N TRP A 876 19.35 4.12 -8.22
CA TRP A 876 19.24 2.77 -8.73
C TRP A 876 19.29 2.69 -10.27
N ASP A 877 19.01 3.79 -10.99
CA ASP A 877 19.02 3.80 -12.46
C ASP A 877 20.42 4.00 -13.06
N ASP A 878 21.32 4.65 -12.35
CA ASP A 878 22.64 5.05 -12.85
C ASP A 878 23.83 4.48 -12.04
N ALA A 879 23.56 3.78 -10.94
CA ALA A 879 24.60 3.39 -10.00
C ALA A 879 25.63 2.40 -10.55
N GLY A 880 25.29 1.65 -11.59
CA GLY A 880 26.18 0.63 -12.14
C GLY A 880 26.51 -0.53 -11.20
N TYR A 881 25.91 -0.55 -9.99
CA TYR A 881 26.13 -1.53 -8.94
C TYR A 881 24.84 -2.14 -8.47
N GLY A 882 24.88 -3.40 -8.05
CA GLY A 882 23.74 -4.14 -7.54
C GLY A 882 23.43 -3.84 -6.05
N PHE A 883 22.59 -4.66 -5.46
CA PHE A 883 22.41 -4.63 -4.03
C PHE A 883 23.54 -5.42 -3.32
N VAL A 884 23.77 -5.09 -2.04
CA VAL A 884 24.78 -5.73 -1.22
C VAL A 884 24.15 -6.41 0.00
N ARG A 885 24.81 -7.44 0.49
CA ARG A 885 24.44 -8.15 1.71
C ARG A 885 25.70 -8.70 2.39
N MET A 886 25.77 -8.63 3.69
CA MET A 886 26.76 -9.38 4.49
C MET A 886 26.13 -9.81 5.81
N LEU A 887 26.72 -10.82 6.43
CA LEU A 887 26.35 -11.29 7.77
C LEU A 887 27.28 -10.69 8.80
N ALA A 888 26.73 -10.29 9.95
CA ALA A 888 27.49 -9.76 11.07
C ALA A 888 26.89 -10.20 12.41
N THR A 889 27.69 -10.14 13.46
CA THR A 889 27.22 -10.28 14.84
C THR A 889 27.36 -8.93 15.52
N VAL A 890 26.24 -8.40 16.00
CA VAL A 890 26.13 -7.06 16.58
C VAL A 890 25.91 -7.17 18.08
N ALA A 891 26.74 -6.47 18.83
CA ALA A 891 26.66 -6.46 20.30
C ALA A 891 25.55 -5.52 20.79
N SER A 892 24.70 -6.00 21.71
CA SER A 892 23.63 -5.23 22.30
C SER A 892 24.14 -3.96 23.01
N GLY A 893 23.49 -2.82 22.71
CA GLY A 893 23.78 -1.52 23.34
C GLY A 893 25.15 -0.91 22.97
N ARG A 894 25.81 -1.40 21.92
CA ARG A 894 27.14 -0.95 21.50
C ARG A 894 27.21 -0.63 20.02
N THR A 895 28.21 0.17 19.64
CA THR A 895 28.56 0.35 18.24
C THR A 895 29.43 -0.84 17.77
N THR A 896 29.05 -1.42 16.63
CA THR A 896 29.77 -2.52 15.98
C THR A 896 30.20 -2.08 14.59
N ASP A 897 31.50 -2.04 14.32
CA ASP A 897 32.05 -1.83 12.98
C ASP A 897 32.11 -3.18 12.23
N VAL A 898 31.38 -3.28 11.13
CA VAL A 898 31.33 -4.49 10.29
C VAL A 898 32.39 -4.49 9.18
N GLY A 899 33.18 -3.44 9.06
CA GLY A 899 34.24 -3.32 8.06
C GLY A 899 33.70 -3.04 6.65
N ASP A 900 34.37 -3.63 5.65
CA ASP A 900 34.02 -3.43 4.24
C ASP A 900 32.85 -4.32 3.79
N VAL A 901 31.81 -3.68 3.27
CA VAL A 901 30.64 -4.31 2.68
C VAL A 901 30.77 -4.27 1.16
N VAL A 902 30.98 -5.43 0.54
CA VAL A 902 31.41 -5.53 -0.86
C VAL A 902 30.24 -5.59 -1.81
N VAL A 903 30.26 -4.79 -2.89
CA VAL A 903 29.20 -4.68 -3.90
C VAL A 903 29.71 -5.08 -5.27
N ALA A 904 29.00 -5.98 -5.95
CA ALA A 904 29.31 -6.36 -7.33
C ALA A 904 28.74 -5.34 -8.35
N PRO A 905 29.47 -5.06 -9.45
CA PRO A 905 28.97 -4.22 -10.53
C PRO A 905 27.80 -4.92 -11.26
N MET A 906 26.82 -4.14 -11.71
CA MET A 906 25.77 -4.61 -12.60
C MET A 906 26.23 -4.64 -14.06
N ARG A 907 25.95 -5.74 -14.76
CA ARG A 907 26.40 -5.98 -16.16
C ARG A 907 25.28 -5.80 -17.18
N GLN A 908 24.17 -5.27 -16.77
CA GLN A 908 23.06 -4.91 -17.64
C GLN A 908 22.55 -3.51 -17.28
N LYS A 909 22.02 -2.78 -18.24
CA LYS A 909 21.32 -1.53 -17.96
C LYS A 909 20.04 -1.83 -17.21
N ARG A 910 19.71 -0.97 -16.28
CA ARG A 910 18.48 -1.13 -15.54
C ARG A 910 17.27 -0.90 -16.45
N GLY A 911 16.18 -1.67 -16.18
CA GLY A 911 14.98 -1.68 -17.01
C GLY A 911 15.09 -2.61 -18.21
N GLU A 912 16.30 -2.99 -18.65
CA GLU A 912 16.48 -4.04 -19.64
C GLU A 912 16.25 -5.41 -18.99
N ARG A 913 15.70 -6.35 -19.75
CA ARG A 913 15.57 -7.73 -19.29
C ARG A 913 16.96 -8.40 -19.33
N SER A 914 17.26 -9.18 -18.30
CA SER A 914 18.46 -10.02 -18.30
C SER A 914 18.43 -11.01 -19.44
N GLY A 915 19.55 -11.24 -20.07
CA GLY A 915 19.72 -12.33 -21.03
C GLY A 915 19.51 -13.69 -20.36
N ASP A 916 19.01 -14.66 -21.13
CA ASP A 916 18.77 -16.03 -20.65
C ASP A 916 20.08 -16.82 -20.68
N LEU A 917 20.56 -17.23 -19.50
CA LEU A 917 21.73 -18.10 -19.38
C LEU A 917 21.41 -19.58 -19.63
N GLY A 918 20.13 -19.94 -19.76
CA GLY A 918 19.69 -21.28 -20.11
C GLY A 918 19.69 -22.28 -18.94
N TYR A 919 19.60 -21.82 -17.71
CA TYR A 919 19.42 -22.71 -16.55
C TYR A 919 18.61 -22.04 -15.43
N LEU A 920 18.08 -22.86 -14.55
CA LEU A 920 17.44 -22.43 -13.31
C LEU A 920 18.13 -23.08 -12.12
N LEU A 921 18.22 -22.35 -11.02
CA LEU A 921 18.71 -22.88 -9.76
C LEU A 921 17.57 -23.51 -8.96
N LYS A 922 17.89 -24.50 -8.18
CA LYS A 922 17.04 -25.04 -7.14
C LYS A 922 16.73 -23.95 -6.12
N GLN A 923 15.47 -23.82 -5.75
CA GLN A 923 15.09 -22.86 -4.73
C GLN A 923 15.66 -23.27 -3.37
N THR A 924 16.26 -22.31 -2.68
CA THR A 924 16.74 -22.53 -1.33
C THR A 924 15.54 -22.60 -0.37
N PRO A 925 15.39 -23.63 0.43
CA PRO A 925 14.36 -23.71 1.47
C PRO A 925 14.44 -22.52 2.43
N PRO A 926 13.31 -22.06 2.99
CA PRO A 926 13.27 -20.86 3.83
C PRO A 926 13.99 -21.01 5.18
N ASP A 927 14.23 -22.22 5.60
CA ASP A 927 14.91 -22.62 6.85
C ASP A 927 16.41 -22.82 6.70
N VAL A 928 16.96 -22.69 5.48
CA VAL A 928 18.40 -22.78 5.26
C VAL A 928 19.08 -21.48 5.68
N GLU A 929 20.10 -21.63 6.54
CA GLU A 929 20.92 -20.47 6.92
C GLU A 929 21.69 -19.91 5.71
N PRO A 930 21.92 -18.60 5.64
CA PRO A 930 22.58 -17.99 4.48
C PRO A 930 23.96 -18.56 4.13
N GLU A 931 24.71 -19.08 5.13
CA GLU A 931 25.99 -19.72 4.92
C GLU A 931 25.88 -21.11 4.31
N ASP A 932 24.74 -21.76 4.48
CA ASP A 932 24.49 -23.11 4.00
C ASP A 932 23.80 -23.12 2.62
N VAL A 933 23.61 -21.94 2.04
CA VAL A 933 22.99 -21.81 0.71
C VAL A 933 23.89 -22.43 -0.36
N VAL A 934 23.32 -23.38 -1.10
CA VAL A 934 23.96 -24.07 -2.21
C VAL A 934 23.27 -23.67 -3.52
N LEU A 935 24.02 -23.17 -4.49
CA LEU A 935 23.52 -22.78 -5.80
C LEU A 935 23.52 -23.99 -6.76
N GLU A 936 22.59 -24.92 -6.54
CA GLU A 936 22.44 -26.14 -7.33
C GLU A 936 21.57 -25.90 -8.57
N VAL A 937 22.00 -26.39 -9.72
CA VAL A 937 21.29 -26.31 -11.01
C VAL A 937 20.13 -27.32 -11.01
N ALA A 938 18.91 -26.81 -11.12
CA ALA A 938 17.68 -27.61 -11.16
C ALA A 938 17.23 -27.95 -12.58
N LEU A 939 17.50 -27.05 -13.54
CA LEU A 939 17.07 -27.20 -14.93
C LEU A 939 18.14 -26.65 -15.85
N VAL A 940 18.35 -27.29 -17.00
CA VAL A 940 19.31 -26.88 -18.02
C VAL A 940 18.66 -26.88 -19.39
N ARG A 941 18.87 -25.81 -20.16
CA ARG A 941 18.40 -25.60 -21.53
C ARG A 941 19.54 -25.05 -22.41
N PRO A 942 19.43 -24.99 -23.72
CA PRO A 942 20.32 -24.16 -24.53
C PRO A 942 20.22 -22.67 -24.10
N PRO A 943 21.32 -21.92 -23.90
CA PRO A 943 22.71 -22.27 -24.25
C PRO A 943 23.47 -23.10 -23.20
N ALA A 944 23.03 -23.22 -21.97
CA ALA A 944 23.76 -23.85 -20.88
C ALA A 944 24.06 -25.34 -21.15
N ALA A 945 23.09 -26.11 -21.68
CA ALA A 945 23.28 -27.52 -22.03
C ALA A 945 24.42 -27.73 -23.08
N ARG A 946 24.50 -26.83 -24.07
CA ARG A 946 25.56 -26.88 -25.10
C ARG A 946 26.95 -26.56 -24.55
N ALA A 947 26.97 -25.75 -23.48
CA ALA A 947 28.21 -25.39 -22.82
C ALA A 947 28.70 -26.43 -21.79
N GLY A 948 27.92 -27.49 -21.55
CA GLY A 948 28.27 -28.59 -20.65
C GLY A 948 27.86 -28.40 -19.19
N LEU A 949 26.90 -27.50 -18.90
CA LEU A 949 26.22 -27.43 -17.60
C LEU A 949 25.20 -28.56 -17.51
N ALA A 950 25.11 -29.21 -16.36
CA ALA A 950 24.20 -30.31 -16.09
C ALA A 950 23.32 -30.04 -14.88
N VAL A 951 22.15 -30.71 -14.83
CA VAL A 951 21.30 -30.71 -13.63
C VAL A 951 22.08 -31.38 -12.48
N GLY A 952 22.02 -30.78 -11.29
CA GLY A 952 22.78 -31.18 -10.12
C GLY A 952 24.18 -30.56 -10.03
N ASP A 953 24.65 -29.82 -11.04
CA ASP A 953 25.87 -29.04 -10.89
C ASP A 953 25.69 -27.95 -9.81
N VAL A 954 26.70 -27.76 -8.98
CA VAL A 954 26.72 -26.71 -7.94
C VAL A 954 27.66 -25.58 -8.40
N ILE A 955 27.13 -24.38 -8.49
CA ILE A 955 27.87 -23.19 -8.89
C ILE A 955 28.61 -22.64 -7.66
N THR A 956 29.93 -22.51 -7.77
CA THR A 956 30.79 -22.03 -6.70
C THR A 956 31.44 -20.67 -7.03
N ALA A 957 31.51 -20.30 -8.32
CA ALA A 957 32.05 -19.01 -8.72
C ALA A 957 31.35 -18.48 -9.97
N VAL A 958 31.32 -17.17 -10.11
CA VAL A 958 30.88 -16.46 -11.32
C VAL A 958 31.99 -15.50 -11.72
N ASP A 959 32.53 -15.69 -12.93
CA ASP A 959 33.66 -14.92 -13.47
C ASP A 959 34.88 -14.85 -12.52
N GLY A 960 35.12 -15.95 -11.79
CA GLY A 960 36.21 -16.07 -10.83
C GLY A 960 35.90 -15.57 -9.40
N HIS A 961 34.76 -14.94 -9.18
CA HIS A 961 34.35 -14.50 -7.84
C HIS A 961 33.61 -15.61 -7.12
N ASP A 962 33.98 -15.89 -5.89
CA ASP A 962 33.34 -16.85 -5.02
C ASP A 962 31.88 -16.44 -4.72
N VAL A 963 30.96 -17.37 -4.95
CA VAL A 963 29.52 -17.20 -4.69
C VAL A 963 28.99 -18.30 -3.75
N THR A 964 29.84 -18.91 -2.94
CA THR A 964 29.45 -19.94 -1.99
C THR A 964 29.07 -19.37 -0.63
N GLY A 965 28.25 -20.09 0.09
CA GLY A 965 27.88 -19.78 1.47
C GLY A 965 27.38 -18.33 1.63
N ALA A 966 27.98 -17.58 2.55
CA ALA A 966 27.59 -16.19 2.82
C ALA A 966 27.73 -15.25 1.61
N ASN A 967 28.51 -15.61 0.59
CA ASN A 967 28.70 -14.81 -0.63
C ASN A 967 27.68 -15.12 -1.74
N HIS A 968 26.74 -16.05 -1.54
CA HIS A 968 25.76 -16.45 -2.56
C HIS A 968 24.96 -15.27 -3.14
N TYR A 969 24.81 -14.17 -2.42
CA TYR A 969 24.11 -12.98 -2.89
C TYR A 969 24.80 -12.31 -4.10
N LEU A 970 26.13 -12.42 -4.21
CA LEU A 970 26.90 -11.89 -5.34
C LEU A 970 26.50 -12.56 -6.67
N TYR A 971 26.05 -13.81 -6.61
CA TYR A 971 25.57 -14.54 -7.77
C TYR A 971 24.51 -13.76 -8.54
N TRP A 972 23.53 -13.16 -7.83
CA TRP A 972 22.42 -12.45 -8.46
C TRP A 972 22.85 -11.18 -9.21
N SER A 973 23.89 -10.50 -8.73
CA SER A 973 24.44 -9.31 -9.41
C SER A 973 25.34 -9.71 -10.58
N LEU A 974 26.18 -10.74 -10.40
CA LEU A 974 27.14 -11.19 -11.40
C LEU A 974 26.51 -11.97 -12.55
N SER A 975 25.43 -12.72 -12.30
CA SER A 975 24.73 -13.53 -13.32
C SER A 975 23.70 -12.75 -14.14
N ARG A 976 23.27 -11.57 -13.68
CA ARG A 976 22.37 -10.70 -14.46
C ARG A 976 23.15 -9.90 -15.48
N VAL A 977 23.09 -10.34 -16.71
CA VAL A 977 23.86 -9.78 -17.82
C VAL A 977 22.98 -9.44 -19.01
N ALA A 978 23.39 -8.51 -19.85
CA ALA A 978 22.71 -8.21 -21.10
C ALA A 978 22.79 -9.40 -22.07
N PRO A 979 21.81 -9.56 -23.01
CA PRO A 979 21.91 -10.54 -24.07
C PRO A 979 23.23 -10.43 -24.84
N GLY A 980 23.79 -11.57 -25.23
CA GLY A 980 25.11 -11.64 -25.90
C GLY A 980 26.34 -11.58 -24.97
N THR A 981 26.16 -11.33 -23.68
CA THR A 981 27.24 -11.27 -22.70
C THR A 981 27.70 -12.67 -22.29
N ALA A 982 29.01 -12.87 -22.23
CA ALA A 982 29.61 -14.11 -21.75
C ALA A 982 29.74 -14.11 -20.22
N VAL A 983 29.43 -15.25 -19.60
CA VAL A 983 29.58 -15.51 -18.16
C VAL A 983 30.34 -16.83 -17.97
N ALA A 984 31.30 -16.86 -17.07
CA ALA A 984 32.04 -18.07 -16.68
C ALA A 984 31.54 -18.57 -15.32
N LEU A 985 31.01 -19.79 -15.29
CA LEU A 985 30.55 -20.42 -14.06
C LEU A 985 31.60 -21.43 -13.59
N GLY A 986 32.13 -21.24 -12.38
CA GLY A 986 32.93 -22.24 -11.68
C GLY A 986 32.02 -23.24 -10.98
N LEU A 987 32.32 -24.53 -11.12
CA LEU A 987 31.48 -25.61 -10.56
C LEU A 987 32.24 -26.37 -9.47
N ALA A 988 31.54 -26.90 -8.49
CA ALA A 988 32.13 -27.70 -7.40
C ALA A 988 32.90 -28.91 -7.88
N ARG A 989 32.59 -29.47 -9.05
CA ARG A 989 33.35 -30.55 -9.68
C ARG A 989 34.68 -30.11 -10.32
N GLY A 990 35.08 -28.83 -10.11
CA GLY A 990 36.37 -28.27 -10.61
C GLY A 990 36.35 -27.82 -12.07
N ALA A 991 35.22 -27.88 -12.76
CA ALA A 991 35.07 -27.41 -14.13
C ALA A 991 34.65 -25.94 -14.18
N THR A 992 35.03 -25.23 -15.26
CA THR A 992 34.50 -23.89 -15.59
C THR A 992 33.70 -23.99 -16.89
N VAL A 993 32.45 -23.56 -16.83
CA VAL A 993 31.52 -23.54 -17.97
C VAL A 993 31.32 -22.09 -18.42
N LYS A 994 31.59 -21.81 -19.70
CA LYS A 994 31.39 -20.48 -20.29
C LYS A 994 30.05 -20.47 -21.04
N LEU A 995 29.18 -19.55 -20.66
CA LEU A 995 27.87 -19.33 -21.24
C LEU A 995 27.83 -17.99 -21.95
N THR A 996 27.06 -17.90 -23.04
CA THR A 996 26.66 -16.61 -23.63
C THR A 996 25.17 -16.46 -23.43
N ALA A 997 24.76 -15.37 -22.78
CA ALA A 997 23.35 -15.08 -22.51
C ALA A 997 22.57 -14.92 -23.82
N GLY A 998 21.49 -15.65 -23.96
CA GLY A 998 20.55 -15.54 -25.07
C GLY A 998 19.59 -14.35 -24.90
N GLU A 999 18.67 -14.20 -25.85
CA GLU A 999 17.59 -13.23 -25.75
C GLU A 999 16.74 -13.47 -24.48
N PRO A 1000 16.22 -12.40 -23.84
CA PRO A 1000 15.32 -12.53 -22.68
C PRO A 1000 14.06 -13.31 -23.05
N ARG A 1001 13.64 -14.19 -22.19
CA ARG A 1001 12.37 -14.94 -22.34
C ARG A 1001 11.21 -14.25 -21.72
#